data_50014aec493d66b2d10f3682d2140c59
#
_entry.id   50014aec493d66b2d10f3682d2140c59
#
_cell.length_a   1.000
_cell.length_b   1.000
_cell.length_c   1.000
_cell.angle_alpha   90.00
_cell.angle_beta   90.00
_cell.angle_gamma   90.00
#
_symmetry.space_group_name_H-M   'P 1'
#
loop_
_entity.id
_entity.type
_entity.pdbx_description
1 polymer ?
#
loop_
_entity_poly.entity_id
_entity_poly.type
_entity_poly.pdbx_seq_one_letter_code
_entity_poly.pdbx_strand_id
1 'polypeptide(L)'
;MNYIMENEIITKPWIKENKDVIEKLESNENNGLSKSEAKRRLKKYGKNMLQKSEKKPTWKIFVHQFKNLLTTLLIIGGIISFIFDKWIEGISIFIVVIINALLGFFTEVRAVRKMEALEKTTEMKAIVLRNGDIKELRAKMIVPGDILVLNAGDLIAADARIFEASKLRTDESVLTGESVPVDKQIEPIEEDTALAERNNMVYKGSAVTRGSGKAIVVGTGLQTELGNISSLIKEARDEKKTPLERRLKRLGERLIWLTLAIAVVVAVGGILRGRDFVVMIEISIALAVATVPEGLPIVATMTLARGMSKMAKNNTLINELSAVETLGSATTICSDKTGTLTENQMTVRKVFLDGKKLNVTGSGLNLEGKFIDQKTEEELGNQRPENMALLLKAATLCNNASLSKKENGFDKESKEEKLSAFKSAAQNDIEAVGDPMEVALLVLSMKAGYTQDGLLESMKEEKEVSFDPEIKLMATYNKSNGNYMVSVKGAPEAVLEKCSKIKMEDDEREIKKEDKENFLQFNEELAGKGLRVLGFAFKYVEDLDKQPYSDLTFLGLVGLEDPPRIDIQDSIEQCKNAGINIRMITGDQEATAKNIGLELRIVNEEDKNVVFPGKVLENIEEKSVQDREEILNGKIFYRVAPEQKLNLVGFLQDKGEVVAMTGDGVNDAPALEKADIGVAMGRRGTQVAREASEMILKDDKFTSIVAAVRYGRIIVDNIRKFVFYLLSCNLSEILVIFLATMLDLPLPIYPLQILFLNMVTDVFPAFALSTCEGSENVMKRNPRDKDEDIIKNIHWIGIVIYGLIMTFSVLSSFMVARDVLGLGREGIVTVSFLTLAFNQLWHVFNMREDDTPFIGNEVKKNRYVWMPLGLCIFLLVFVTYVLGLAAILGT
;
A
#
# COMPACT_ATOMS: atom_id res chain seq x y z
N MET A 1 18.17 27.27 -0.66
CA MET A 1 17.80 27.93 -1.93
C MET A 1 19.00 28.15 -2.87
N ASN A 2 20.22 28.47 -2.41
CA ASN A 2 21.38 28.69 -3.29
C ASN A 2 22.07 27.46 -3.88
N TYR A 3 21.77 26.22 -3.41
CA TYR A 3 22.42 24.99 -3.92
C TYR A 3 21.70 24.35 -5.12
N ILE A 4 20.46 24.77 -5.37
CA ILE A 4 19.63 24.24 -6.47
C ILE A 4 19.88 24.98 -7.78
N MET A 5 20.20 26.26 -7.71
CA MET A 5 20.42 27.11 -8.93
C MET A 5 21.74 26.86 -9.68
N GLU A 6 22.75 26.22 -9.08
CA GLU A 6 24.07 26.00 -9.73
C GLU A 6 24.12 24.75 -10.67
N ASN A 7 23.05 23.95 -10.74
CA ASN A 7 23.05 22.69 -11.51
C ASN A 7 21.95 22.57 -12.57
N GLU A 8 21.24 23.64 -12.92
CA GLU A 8 20.30 23.61 -14.05
C GLU A 8 21.05 23.39 -15.35
N ILE A 9 20.77 22.29 -16.03
CA ILE A 9 21.43 21.86 -17.27
C ILE A 9 21.06 22.81 -18.41
N ILE A 10 19.81 23.22 -18.45
CA ILE A 10 19.25 24.25 -19.37
C ILE A 10 18.22 25.07 -18.60
N THR A 11 18.47 26.37 -18.50
CA THR A 11 17.50 27.33 -17.97
C THR A 11 16.39 27.58 -19.00
N LYS A 12 15.11 27.44 -18.57
CA LYS A 12 13.92 27.75 -19.39
C LYS A 12 13.94 27.07 -20.76
N PRO A 13 13.91 25.72 -20.83
CA PRO A 13 13.99 24.99 -22.09
C PRO A 13 12.78 25.24 -23.02
N TRP A 14 11.65 25.71 -22.50
CA TRP A 14 10.41 25.98 -23.26
C TRP A 14 10.49 27.23 -24.16
N ILE A 15 11.38 28.17 -23.88
CA ILE A 15 11.55 29.38 -24.71
C ILE A 15 12.54 29.17 -25.87
N LYS A 16 13.30 28.07 -25.88
CA LYS A 16 14.38 27.82 -26.84
C LYS A 16 13.90 27.01 -28.03
N GLU A 17 14.54 27.27 -29.18
CA GLU A 17 14.38 26.44 -30.35
C GLU A 17 14.86 24.99 -30.08
N ASN A 18 14.19 24.00 -30.68
CA ASN A 18 14.50 22.59 -30.44
C ASN A 18 15.94 22.24 -30.77
N LYS A 19 16.50 22.84 -31.86
CA LYS A 19 17.89 22.65 -32.26
C LYS A 19 18.87 23.12 -31.21
N ASP A 20 18.63 24.28 -30.61
CA ASP A 20 19.48 24.83 -29.55
C ASP A 20 19.48 23.97 -28.29
N VAL A 21 18.33 23.39 -27.95
CA VAL A 21 18.20 22.49 -26.81
C VAL A 21 18.98 21.19 -27.05
N ILE A 22 18.85 20.60 -28.24
CA ILE A 22 19.52 19.35 -28.62
C ILE A 22 21.03 19.56 -28.69
N GLU A 23 21.49 20.66 -29.32
CA GLU A 23 22.92 21.01 -29.42
C GLU A 23 23.53 21.27 -28.05
N LYS A 24 22.86 22.04 -27.18
CA LYS A 24 23.34 22.34 -25.80
C LYS A 24 23.42 21.08 -24.94
N LEU A 25 22.55 20.08 -25.18
CA LEU A 25 22.60 18.79 -24.53
C LEU A 25 23.54 17.79 -25.23
N GLU A 26 24.28 18.22 -26.27
CA GLU A 26 25.20 17.36 -27.04
C GLU A 26 24.54 16.01 -27.40
N SER A 27 23.28 16.06 -27.91
CA SER A 27 22.51 14.88 -28.32
C SER A 27 22.27 14.88 -29.81
N ASN A 28 21.63 13.84 -30.35
CA ASN A 28 21.32 13.71 -31.78
C ASN A 28 19.89 13.20 -31.97
N GLU A 29 19.10 13.90 -32.82
CA GLU A 29 17.68 13.60 -33.07
C GLU A 29 17.43 12.18 -33.59
N ASN A 30 18.35 11.67 -34.44
CA ASN A 30 18.18 10.40 -35.13
C ASN A 30 18.82 9.22 -34.42
N ASN A 31 19.89 9.46 -33.65
CA ASN A 31 20.68 8.40 -33.02
C ASN A 31 20.58 8.40 -31.47
N GLY A 32 20.15 9.52 -30.88
CA GLY A 32 20.17 9.69 -29.43
C GLY A 32 21.60 9.64 -28.85
N LEU A 33 21.73 9.45 -27.55
CA LEU A 33 23.02 9.32 -26.86
C LEU A 33 23.71 7.99 -27.14
N SER A 34 25.04 7.99 -27.21
CA SER A 34 25.81 6.75 -27.20
C SER A 34 25.76 6.07 -25.81
N LYS A 35 25.93 4.75 -25.79
CA LYS A 35 25.94 3.96 -24.52
C LYS A 35 27.04 4.42 -23.55
N SER A 36 28.19 4.85 -24.08
CA SER A 36 29.31 5.37 -23.29
C SER A 36 28.98 6.73 -22.68
N GLU A 37 28.37 7.62 -23.47
CA GLU A 37 27.97 8.96 -23.03
C GLU A 37 26.85 8.89 -21.98
N ALA A 38 25.83 8.09 -22.20
CA ALA A 38 24.77 7.86 -21.22
C ALA A 38 25.32 7.34 -19.88
N LYS A 39 26.31 6.44 -19.90
CA LYS A 39 26.99 5.95 -18.70
C LYS A 39 27.81 7.05 -17.99
N ARG A 40 28.46 7.92 -18.76
CA ARG A 40 29.20 9.10 -18.23
C ARG A 40 28.23 10.06 -17.54
N ARG A 41 27.11 10.40 -18.19
CA ARG A 41 26.07 11.28 -17.66
C ARG A 41 25.40 10.70 -16.43
N LEU A 42 25.15 9.39 -16.40
CA LEU A 42 24.62 8.73 -15.21
C LEU A 42 25.53 8.84 -13.99
N LYS A 43 26.87 8.85 -14.20
CA LYS A 43 27.83 9.12 -13.11
C LYS A 43 27.85 10.60 -12.70
N LYS A 44 27.66 11.53 -13.64
CA LYS A 44 27.68 12.97 -13.39
C LYS A 44 26.40 13.45 -12.71
N TYR A 45 25.23 13.11 -13.25
CA TYR A 45 23.93 13.62 -12.79
C TYR A 45 23.24 12.70 -11.78
N GLY A 46 23.71 11.46 -11.65
CA GLY A 46 23.10 10.46 -10.78
C GLY A 46 21.92 9.72 -11.44
N LYS A 47 21.21 8.93 -10.65
CA LYS A 47 20.04 8.19 -11.10
C LYS A 47 18.80 9.10 -11.11
N ASN A 48 17.90 8.89 -12.08
CA ASN A 48 16.62 9.59 -12.16
C ASN A 48 15.64 9.05 -11.09
N MET A 49 15.86 9.47 -9.85
CA MET A 49 15.05 9.08 -8.67
C MET A 49 14.72 10.33 -7.86
N LEU A 50 13.51 10.44 -7.32
CA LEU A 50 13.06 11.56 -6.49
C LEU A 50 13.65 11.50 -5.08
N GLN A 51 13.98 10.31 -4.60
CA GLN A 51 14.71 10.13 -3.35
C GLN A 51 16.15 9.67 -3.59
N LYS A 52 17.11 10.40 -3.06
CA LYS A 52 18.38 9.80 -2.68
C LYS A 52 18.10 8.99 -1.41
N SER A 53 17.80 7.70 -1.56
CA SER A 53 18.03 6.75 -0.48
C SER A 53 19.54 6.76 -0.20
N GLU A 54 19.97 7.59 0.75
CA GLU A 54 21.33 7.50 1.27
C GLU A 54 21.43 6.15 1.95
N LYS A 55 21.97 5.18 1.20
CA LYS A 55 22.29 3.87 1.77
C LYS A 55 23.25 4.10 2.93
N LYS A 56 22.77 3.89 4.15
CA LYS A 56 23.67 3.91 5.32
C LYS A 56 24.79 2.92 5.03
N PRO A 57 26.05 3.33 4.95
CA PRO A 57 27.13 2.40 4.66
C PRO A 57 27.15 1.33 5.75
N THR A 58 27.35 0.08 5.37
CA THR A 58 27.24 -1.10 6.25
C THR A 58 28.09 -0.96 7.52
N TRP A 59 29.25 -0.28 7.45
CA TRP A 59 30.05 -0.03 8.63
C TRP A 59 29.40 0.90 9.66
N LYS A 60 28.57 1.88 9.22
CA LYS A 60 27.80 2.75 10.14
C LYS A 60 26.74 1.95 10.88
N ILE A 61 26.09 0.98 10.21
CA ILE A 61 25.13 0.06 10.83
C ILE A 61 25.87 -0.74 11.95
N PHE A 62 27.07 -1.26 11.68
CA PHE A 62 27.85 -2.00 12.66
C PHE A 62 28.22 -1.15 13.88
N VAL A 63 28.77 0.06 13.65
CA VAL A 63 29.17 0.99 14.75
C VAL A 63 27.95 1.44 15.57
N HIS A 64 26.79 1.55 14.94
CA HIS A 64 25.55 1.94 15.64
C HIS A 64 25.12 0.89 16.69
N GLN A 65 25.48 -0.40 16.50
CA GLN A 65 25.17 -1.46 17.48
C GLN A 65 25.84 -1.21 18.85
N PHE A 66 26.99 -0.50 18.87
CA PHE A 66 27.70 -0.18 20.11
C PHE A 66 27.21 1.10 20.81
N LYS A 67 26.32 1.88 20.17
CA LYS A 67 25.78 3.14 20.75
C LYS A 67 24.52 2.95 21.60
N ASN A 68 24.18 1.72 21.93
CA ASN A 68 23.04 1.41 22.77
C ASN A 68 23.43 1.51 24.26
N LEU A 69 22.57 2.08 25.10
CA LEU A 69 22.77 2.21 26.54
C LEU A 69 23.05 0.86 27.22
N LEU A 70 22.38 -0.20 26.76
CA LEU A 70 22.56 -1.57 27.23
C LEU A 70 23.96 -2.09 26.98
N THR A 71 24.45 -1.94 25.73
CA THR A 71 25.82 -2.32 25.36
C THR A 71 26.86 -1.52 26.14
N THR A 72 26.59 -0.23 26.38
CA THR A 72 27.48 0.62 27.21
C THR A 72 27.58 0.08 28.64
N LEU A 73 26.46 -0.36 29.22
CA LEU A 73 26.42 -0.92 30.58
C LEU A 73 27.23 -2.23 30.69
N LEU A 74 27.11 -3.12 29.68
CA LEU A 74 27.90 -4.35 29.59
C LEU A 74 29.42 -4.05 29.44
N ILE A 75 29.81 -3.07 28.62
CA ILE A 75 31.19 -2.64 28.47
C ILE A 75 31.75 -2.14 29.80
N ILE A 76 30.97 -1.32 30.54
CA ILE A 76 31.37 -0.86 31.88
C ILE A 76 31.53 -2.06 32.82
N GLY A 77 30.59 -3.01 32.83
CA GLY A 77 30.68 -4.24 33.65
C GLY A 77 31.93 -5.08 33.34
N GLY A 78 32.23 -5.24 32.03
CA GLY A 78 33.44 -5.92 31.59
C GLY A 78 34.76 -5.22 32.03
N ILE A 79 34.79 -3.89 31.96
CA ILE A 79 35.95 -3.10 32.45
C ILE A 79 36.11 -3.24 33.97
N ILE A 80 35.00 -3.19 34.71
CA ILE A 80 35.02 -3.41 36.17
C ILE A 80 35.55 -4.81 36.49
N SER A 81 35.12 -5.85 35.76
CA SER A 81 35.63 -7.23 35.96
C SER A 81 37.14 -7.31 35.78
N PHE A 82 37.75 -6.61 34.80
CA PHE A 82 39.19 -6.55 34.62
C PHE A 82 39.91 -5.82 35.77
N ILE A 83 39.32 -4.74 36.29
CA ILE A 83 39.90 -3.97 37.42
C ILE A 83 40.01 -4.85 38.67
N PHE A 84 39.09 -5.82 38.86
CA PHE A 84 39.05 -6.74 39.99
C PHE A 84 39.69 -8.11 39.67
N ASP A 85 40.60 -8.20 38.69
CA ASP A 85 41.32 -9.42 38.27
C ASP A 85 40.44 -10.59 37.82
N LYS A 86 39.16 -10.32 37.44
CA LYS A 86 38.22 -11.32 36.92
C LYS A 86 38.31 -11.40 35.38
N TRP A 87 39.45 -11.89 34.90
CA TRP A 87 39.76 -11.89 33.46
C TRP A 87 38.80 -12.74 32.63
N ILE A 88 38.37 -13.92 33.13
CA ILE A 88 37.46 -14.82 32.43
C ILE A 88 36.08 -14.18 32.23
N GLU A 89 35.51 -13.59 33.27
CA GLU A 89 34.24 -12.87 33.25
C GLU A 89 34.30 -11.67 32.31
N GLY A 90 35.38 -10.84 32.45
CA GLY A 90 35.57 -9.68 31.58
C GLY A 90 35.64 -10.02 30.11
N ILE A 91 36.50 -11.02 29.74
CA ILE A 91 36.64 -11.51 28.37
C ILE A 91 35.27 -12.04 27.86
N SER A 92 34.55 -12.82 28.66
CA SER A 92 33.25 -13.40 28.28
C SER A 92 32.21 -12.33 28.01
N ILE A 93 32.13 -11.28 28.86
CA ILE A 93 31.23 -10.14 28.63
C ILE A 93 31.56 -9.44 27.29
N PHE A 94 32.83 -9.20 26.98
CA PHE A 94 33.24 -8.61 25.72
C PHE A 94 32.94 -9.51 24.50
N ILE A 95 33.11 -10.82 24.64
CA ILE A 95 32.72 -11.80 23.58
C ILE A 95 31.22 -11.69 23.30
N VAL A 96 30.37 -11.61 24.33
CA VAL A 96 28.94 -11.49 24.19
C VAL A 96 28.57 -10.14 23.56
N VAL A 97 29.17 -9.04 23.96
CA VAL A 97 28.98 -7.73 23.30
C VAL A 97 29.28 -7.81 21.81
N ILE A 98 30.37 -8.49 21.42
CA ILE A 98 30.71 -8.66 20.01
C ILE A 98 29.68 -9.55 19.29
N ILE A 99 29.27 -10.66 19.89
CA ILE A 99 28.27 -11.58 19.31
C ILE A 99 26.94 -10.83 19.11
N ASN A 100 26.48 -10.08 20.10
CA ASN A 100 25.27 -9.27 19.99
C ASN A 100 25.37 -8.20 18.91
N ALA A 101 26.51 -7.48 18.83
CA ALA A 101 26.74 -6.52 17.77
C ALA A 101 26.72 -7.17 16.38
N LEU A 102 27.30 -8.38 16.23
CA LEU A 102 27.25 -9.14 14.98
C LEU A 102 25.84 -9.61 14.66
N LEU A 103 25.09 -10.16 15.62
CA LEU A 103 23.71 -10.60 15.42
C LEU A 103 22.82 -9.42 15.03
N GLY A 104 22.90 -8.29 15.72
CA GLY A 104 22.19 -7.06 15.39
C GLY A 104 22.53 -6.57 13.99
N PHE A 105 23.84 -6.52 13.66
CA PHE A 105 24.32 -6.12 12.32
C PHE A 105 23.78 -7.01 11.20
N PHE A 106 23.92 -8.34 11.31
CA PHE A 106 23.43 -9.26 10.29
C PHE A 106 21.91 -9.20 10.13
N THR A 107 21.20 -9.02 11.23
CA THR A 107 19.73 -8.93 11.23
C THR A 107 19.27 -7.65 10.53
N GLU A 108 19.85 -6.51 10.85
CA GLU A 108 19.51 -5.21 10.26
C GLU A 108 19.88 -5.16 8.77
N VAL A 109 21.09 -5.62 8.40
CA VAL A 109 21.49 -5.73 6.99
C VAL A 109 20.57 -6.67 6.20
N ARG A 110 20.14 -7.77 6.79
CA ARG A 110 19.21 -8.72 6.13
C ARG A 110 17.82 -8.12 5.96
N ALA A 111 17.32 -7.34 6.93
CA ALA A 111 16.05 -6.62 6.85
C ALA A 111 16.11 -5.57 5.73
N VAL A 112 17.15 -4.73 5.70
CA VAL A 112 17.37 -3.71 4.67
C VAL A 112 17.46 -4.32 3.27
N ARG A 113 18.22 -5.42 3.10
CA ARG A 113 18.32 -6.10 1.80
C ARG A 113 17.01 -6.70 1.32
N LYS A 114 16.17 -7.21 2.23
CA LYS A 114 14.83 -7.70 1.87
C LYS A 114 13.92 -6.58 1.41
N MET A 115 13.94 -5.42 2.07
CA MET A 115 13.24 -4.22 1.61
C MET A 115 13.68 -3.81 0.21
N GLU A 116 15.00 -3.67 -0.03
CA GLU A 116 15.54 -3.32 -1.36
C GLU A 116 15.15 -4.33 -2.46
N ALA A 117 15.02 -5.61 -2.13
CA ALA A 117 14.61 -6.63 -3.09
C ALA A 117 13.12 -6.52 -3.47
N LEU A 118 12.27 -6.07 -2.55
CA LEU A 118 10.84 -5.85 -2.79
C LEU A 118 10.60 -4.58 -3.62
N GLU A 119 11.34 -3.51 -3.36
CA GLU A 119 11.30 -2.25 -4.12
C GLU A 119 11.62 -2.43 -5.61
N LYS A 120 12.50 -3.38 -5.96
CA LYS A 120 12.90 -3.66 -7.36
C LYS A 120 11.77 -4.24 -8.24
N THR A 121 10.68 -4.70 -7.66
CA THR A 121 9.60 -5.36 -8.40
C THR A 121 8.60 -4.37 -9.03
N THR A 122 8.66 -3.08 -8.67
CA THR A 122 7.74 -2.01 -9.10
C THR A 122 8.44 -0.90 -9.90
N GLU A 123 9.64 -1.15 -10.44
CA GLU A 123 10.39 -0.13 -11.19
C GLU A 123 9.70 0.25 -12.50
N MET A 124 9.43 1.54 -12.68
CA MET A 124 8.94 2.14 -13.90
C MET A 124 9.95 1.96 -15.05
N LYS A 125 9.45 1.71 -16.27
CA LYS A 125 10.24 1.62 -17.49
C LYS A 125 9.88 2.76 -18.42
N ALA A 126 10.78 3.10 -19.35
CA ALA A 126 10.55 4.08 -20.41
C ALA A 126 11.25 3.65 -21.70
N ILE A 127 10.69 4.07 -22.81
CA ILE A 127 11.22 3.81 -24.15
C ILE A 127 12.12 4.97 -24.54
N VAL A 128 13.36 4.67 -24.91
CA VAL A 128 14.36 5.68 -25.30
C VAL A 128 15.06 5.31 -26.59
N LEU A 129 15.47 6.33 -27.35
CA LEU A 129 16.33 6.17 -28.53
C LEU A 129 17.80 6.35 -28.09
N ARG A 130 18.61 5.31 -28.23
CA ARG A 130 20.06 5.33 -27.97
C ARG A 130 20.82 4.53 -29.03
N ASN A 131 21.92 5.07 -29.57
CA ASN A 131 22.71 4.49 -30.65
C ASN A 131 21.89 4.18 -31.95
N GLY A 132 20.86 4.94 -32.23
CA GLY A 132 19.95 4.67 -33.35
C GLY A 132 18.90 3.57 -33.08
N ASP A 133 18.95 2.88 -31.96
CA ASP A 133 17.99 1.83 -31.56
C ASP A 133 17.01 2.32 -30.52
N ILE A 134 15.74 1.96 -30.67
CA ILE A 134 14.69 2.15 -29.66
C ILE A 134 14.82 1.02 -28.64
N LYS A 135 14.96 1.38 -27.36
CA LYS A 135 15.17 0.43 -26.26
C LYS A 135 14.30 0.77 -25.05
N GLU A 136 13.74 -0.26 -24.44
CA GLU A 136 13.08 -0.14 -23.14
C GLU A 136 14.13 -0.15 -22.03
N LEU A 137 14.17 0.90 -21.21
CA LEU A 137 15.07 1.04 -20.06
C LEU A 137 14.29 1.29 -18.78
N ARG A 138 14.88 0.91 -17.64
CA ARG A 138 14.37 1.32 -16.34
C ARG A 138 14.45 2.84 -16.20
N ALA A 139 13.39 3.50 -15.78
CA ALA A 139 13.29 4.96 -15.68
C ALA A 139 14.45 5.60 -14.90
N LYS A 140 14.96 4.93 -13.86
CA LYS A 140 16.14 5.39 -13.09
C LYS A 140 17.45 5.48 -13.87
N MET A 141 17.52 4.89 -15.07
CA MET A 141 18.71 4.91 -15.94
C MET A 141 18.66 6.01 -17.01
N ILE A 142 17.59 6.81 -17.02
CA ILE A 142 17.43 7.95 -17.92
C ILE A 142 18.33 9.08 -17.45
N VAL A 143 18.93 9.77 -18.39
CA VAL A 143 19.85 10.88 -18.13
C VAL A 143 19.49 12.09 -19.02
N PRO A 144 19.85 13.32 -18.62
CA PRO A 144 19.69 14.50 -19.46
C PRO A 144 20.34 14.31 -20.84
N GLY A 145 19.60 14.67 -21.92
CA GLY A 145 19.98 14.45 -23.30
C GLY A 145 19.54 13.12 -23.92
N ASP A 146 18.91 12.20 -23.14
CA ASP A 146 18.21 11.05 -23.71
C ASP A 146 16.99 11.51 -24.51
N ILE A 147 16.65 10.76 -25.55
CA ILE A 147 15.42 10.97 -26.32
C ILE A 147 14.38 9.96 -25.88
N LEU A 148 13.29 10.46 -25.30
CA LEU A 148 12.11 9.67 -24.97
C LEU A 148 11.28 9.47 -26.25
N VAL A 149 10.83 8.24 -26.48
CA VAL A 149 9.81 7.90 -27.46
C VAL A 149 8.50 7.72 -26.70
N LEU A 150 7.51 8.53 -27.03
CA LEU A 150 6.23 8.65 -26.33
C LEU A 150 5.12 8.06 -27.19
N ASN A 151 4.34 7.16 -26.63
CA ASN A 151 3.15 6.58 -27.25
C ASN A 151 1.97 6.66 -26.29
N ALA A 152 0.76 6.63 -26.82
CA ALA A 152 -0.46 6.60 -25.99
C ALA A 152 -0.41 5.45 -24.98
N GLY A 153 -0.69 5.76 -23.71
CA GLY A 153 -0.59 4.84 -22.57
C GLY A 153 0.75 4.88 -21.81
N ASP A 154 1.80 5.53 -22.35
CA ASP A 154 3.10 5.63 -21.69
C ASP A 154 3.07 6.64 -20.52
N LEU A 155 3.79 6.29 -19.44
CA LEU A 155 4.11 7.21 -18.35
C LEU A 155 5.43 7.94 -18.63
N ILE A 156 5.42 9.26 -18.49
CA ILE A 156 6.58 10.12 -18.75
C ILE A 156 7.56 10.03 -17.58
N ALA A 157 8.78 9.60 -17.87
CA ALA A 157 9.76 9.22 -16.87
C ALA A 157 10.69 10.36 -16.40
N ALA A 158 10.74 11.48 -17.14
CA ALA A 158 11.62 12.63 -16.87
C ALA A 158 11.02 13.88 -17.53
N ASP A 159 11.44 15.08 -17.10
CA ASP A 159 11.03 16.31 -17.76
C ASP A 159 11.76 16.44 -19.09
N ALA A 160 11.02 16.66 -20.16
CA ALA A 160 11.56 16.68 -21.50
C ALA A 160 10.92 17.75 -22.39
N ARG A 161 11.71 18.29 -23.33
CA ARG A 161 11.28 19.25 -24.36
C ARG A 161 10.88 18.47 -25.62
N ILE A 162 9.64 18.68 -26.08
CA ILE A 162 9.09 18.02 -27.27
C ILE A 162 9.69 18.63 -28.52
N PHE A 163 10.16 17.79 -29.45
CA PHE A 163 10.64 18.22 -30.77
C PHE A 163 9.93 17.49 -31.92
N GLU A 164 9.16 16.44 -31.64
CA GLU A 164 8.30 15.73 -32.59
C GLU A 164 6.99 15.37 -31.91
N ALA A 165 5.84 15.74 -32.50
CA ALA A 165 4.52 15.46 -31.96
C ALA A 165 3.52 15.15 -33.07
N SER A 166 2.76 14.07 -32.94
CA SER A 166 1.64 13.72 -33.81
C SER A 166 0.39 13.53 -32.96
N LYS A 167 -0.47 14.55 -32.94
CA LYS A 167 -1.70 14.59 -32.11
C LYS A 167 -1.43 14.19 -30.64
N LEU A 168 -0.26 14.58 -30.13
CA LEU A 168 0.18 14.22 -28.79
C LEU A 168 -0.63 14.98 -27.73
N ARG A 169 -1.25 14.26 -26.80
CA ARG A 169 -1.92 14.79 -25.59
C ARG A 169 -1.37 14.13 -24.36
N THR A 170 -1.23 14.91 -23.30
CA THR A 170 -0.78 14.41 -21.99
C THR A 170 -1.74 14.81 -20.89
N ASP A 171 -1.95 13.90 -19.96
CA ASP A 171 -2.61 14.19 -18.68
C ASP A 171 -1.54 14.68 -17.70
N GLU A 172 -1.61 15.97 -17.35
CA GLU A 172 -0.69 16.67 -16.44
C GLU A 172 -1.35 17.02 -15.11
N SER A 173 -2.49 16.39 -14.81
CA SER A 173 -3.20 16.57 -13.53
C SER A 173 -2.31 16.38 -12.31
N VAL A 174 -1.26 15.58 -12.48
CA VAL A 174 -0.15 15.34 -11.54
C VAL A 174 0.51 16.63 -11.04
N LEU A 175 0.64 17.63 -11.89
CA LEU A 175 1.37 18.89 -11.59
C LEU A 175 0.45 20.09 -11.53
N THR A 176 -0.60 20.10 -12.35
CA THR A 176 -1.50 21.25 -12.52
C THR A 176 -2.77 21.13 -11.69
N GLY A 177 -3.16 19.91 -11.28
CA GLY A 177 -4.44 19.64 -10.62
C GLY A 177 -5.64 19.60 -11.59
N GLU A 178 -5.45 19.93 -12.88
CA GLU A 178 -6.49 19.95 -13.89
C GLU A 178 -6.60 18.59 -14.58
N SER A 179 -7.79 18.00 -14.59
CA SER A 179 -8.04 16.66 -15.15
C SER A 179 -8.22 16.64 -16.68
N VAL A 180 -8.10 17.79 -17.35
CA VAL A 180 -8.27 17.88 -18.81
C VAL A 180 -6.95 17.63 -19.50
N PRO A 181 -6.85 16.64 -20.44
CA PRO A 181 -5.62 16.41 -21.19
C PRO A 181 -5.19 17.60 -22.04
N VAL A 182 -3.90 17.94 -22.01
CA VAL A 182 -3.30 19.09 -22.67
C VAL A 182 -2.77 18.69 -24.04
N ASP A 183 -3.15 19.44 -25.09
CA ASP A 183 -2.59 19.29 -26.43
C ASP A 183 -1.15 19.79 -26.47
N LYS A 184 -0.24 19.01 -27.05
CA LYS A 184 1.19 19.32 -27.10
C LYS A 184 1.63 19.81 -28.46
N GLN A 185 2.53 20.81 -28.43
CA GLN A 185 3.11 21.46 -29.60
C GLN A 185 4.64 21.48 -29.54
N ILE A 186 5.29 21.91 -30.63
CA ILE A 186 6.76 21.89 -30.74
C ILE A 186 7.38 23.28 -30.74
N GLU A 187 6.60 24.33 -30.96
CA GLU A 187 7.04 25.72 -31.06
C GLU A 187 7.54 26.26 -29.71
N PRO A 188 8.51 27.20 -29.70
CA PRO A 188 8.89 27.96 -28.49
C PRO A 188 7.73 28.76 -27.90
N ILE A 189 7.73 28.94 -26.60
CA ILE A 189 6.68 29.67 -25.86
C ILE A 189 7.32 30.87 -25.11
N GLU A 190 6.48 31.82 -24.65
CA GLU A 190 6.92 33.00 -23.91
C GLU A 190 7.59 32.67 -22.56
N GLU A 191 8.47 33.56 -22.12
CA GLU A 191 9.30 33.33 -20.93
C GLU A 191 8.50 33.15 -19.64
N ASP A 192 7.47 34.00 -19.44
CA ASP A 192 6.67 34.03 -18.22
C ASP A 192 5.46 33.09 -18.22
N THR A 193 5.47 32.10 -19.11
CA THR A 193 4.39 31.10 -19.23
C THR A 193 4.30 30.24 -17.97
N ALA A 194 3.11 30.16 -17.38
CA ALA A 194 2.83 29.31 -16.22
C ALA A 194 3.07 27.83 -16.55
N LEU A 195 3.40 27.01 -15.54
CA LEU A 195 3.72 25.59 -15.72
C LEU A 195 2.64 24.81 -16.51
N ALA A 196 1.37 25.05 -16.20
CA ALA A 196 0.22 24.40 -16.85
C ALA A 196 0.05 24.77 -18.33
N GLU A 197 0.62 25.90 -18.76
CA GLU A 197 0.49 26.41 -20.13
C GLU A 197 1.70 26.09 -21.01
N ARG A 198 2.75 25.42 -20.48
CA ARG A 198 3.96 25.05 -21.22
C ARG A 198 3.71 23.84 -22.12
N ASN A 199 2.94 24.05 -23.19
CA ASN A 199 2.46 23.00 -24.08
C ASN A 199 3.55 22.32 -24.90
N ASN A 200 4.78 22.81 -24.91
CA ASN A 200 5.92 22.22 -25.60
C ASN A 200 6.84 21.41 -24.70
N MET A 201 6.42 21.19 -23.47
CA MET A 201 7.10 20.34 -22.48
C MET A 201 6.27 19.13 -22.12
N VAL A 202 6.92 18.07 -21.65
CA VAL A 202 6.31 16.94 -20.95
C VAL A 202 7.03 16.74 -19.62
N TYR A 203 6.28 16.35 -18.61
CA TYR A 203 6.76 16.31 -17.24
C TYR A 203 6.75 14.91 -16.65
N LYS A 204 7.72 14.62 -15.79
CA LYS A 204 7.78 13.37 -15.06
C LYS A 204 6.51 13.12 -14.25
N GLY A 205 5.96 11.91 -14.37
CA GLY A 205 4.75 11.48 -13.67
C GLY A 205 3.46 11.68 -14.45
N SER A 206 3.47 12.48 -15.53
CA SER A 206 2.32 12.65 -16.44
C SER A 206 2.16 11.41 -17.35
N ALA A 207 0.96 11.22 -17.90
CA ALA A 207 0.66 10.12 -18.83
C ALA A 207 0.34 10.63 -20.24
N VAL A 208 0.75 9.90 -21.26
CA VAL A 208 0.35 10.17 -22.65
C VAL A 208 -1.04 9.58 -22.86
N THR A 209 -2.04 10.43 -23.11
CA THR A 209 -3.42 9.99 -23.33
C THR A 209 -3.75 9.73 -24.78
N ARG A 210 -3.07 10.42 -25.72
CA ARG A 210 -3.31 10.27 -27.17
C ARG A 210 -2.06 10.61 -27.99
N GLY A 211 -1.95 10.03 -29.17
CA GLY A 211 -0.92 10.34 -30.16
C GLY A 211 0.45 9.77 -29.83
N SER A 212 1.47 10.29 -30.50
CA SER A 212 2.87 9.89 -30.31
C SER A 212 3.80 11.08 -30.50
N GLY A 213 5.05 10.95 -30.00
CA GLY A 213 6.04 12.01 -30.16
C GLY A 213 7.42 11.61 -29.67
N LYS A 214 8.39 12.52 -29.86
CA LYS A 214 9.73 12.41 -29.29
C LYS A 214 10.07 13.67 -28.49
N ALA A 215 10.71 13.47 -27.36
CA ALA A 215 11.12 14.55 -26.48
C ALA A 215 12.53 14.33 -25.95
N ILE A 216 13.32 15.41 -25.85
CA ILE A 216 14.67 15.36 -25.29
C ILE A 216 14.63 15.67 -23.80
N VAL A 217 15.22 14.80 -22.97
CA VAL A 217 15.26 14.93 -21.52
C VAL A 217 16.10 16.14 -21.11
N VAL A 218 15.50 17.07 -20.37
CA VAL A 218 16.14 18.29 -19.84
C VAL A 218 16.34 18.24 -18.34
N GLY A 219 15.49 17.50 -17.60
CA GLY A 219 15.56 17.37 -16.15
C GLY A 219 15.35 15.93 -15.68
N THR A 220 16.10 15.48 -14.67
CA THR A 220 15.98 14.15 -14.05
C THR A 220 16.05 14.20 -12.53
N GLY A 221 15.37 13.27 -11.85
CA GLY A 221 15.41 13.14 -10.40
C GLY A 221 14.85 14.37 -9.69
N LEU A 222 15.62 14.94 -8.75
CA LEU A 222 15.24 16.15 -8.00
C LEU A 222 15.24 17.43 -8.84
N GLN A 223 15.75 17.40 -10.08
CA GLN A 223 15.75 18.54 -11.01
C GLN A 223 14.50 18.57 -11.91
N THR A 224 13.55 17.65 -11.73
CA THR A 224 12.23 17.69 -12.37
C THR A 224 11.29 18.56 -11.57
N GLU A 225 10.24 19.11 -12.19
CA GLU A 225 9.20 19.89 -11.48
C GLU A 225 8.59 19.07 -10.34
N LEU A 226 8.33 17.79 -10.59
CA LEU A 226 7.91 16.84 -9.56
C LEU A 226 8.95 16.67 -8.45
N GLY A 227 10.25 16.70 -8.80
CA GLY A 227 11.36 16.64 -7.86
C GLY A 227 11.40 17.86 -6.93
N ASN A 228 11.12 19.04 -7.47
CA ASN A 228 11.02 20.29 -6.72
C ASN A 228 9.91 20.21 -5.66
N ILE A 229 8.72 19.73 -6.05
CA ILE A 229 7.58 19.52 -5.14
C ILE A 229 7.95 18.51 -4.05
N SER A 230 8.54 17.37 -4.43
CA SER A 230 8.96 16.32 -3.49
C SER A 230 10.02 16.81 -2.49
N SER A 231 10.92 17.72 -2.89
CA SER A 231 11.95 18.27 -2.00
C SER A 231 11.38 19.18 -0.90
N LEU A 232 10.35 19.98 -1.21
CA LEU A 232 9.65 20.82 -0.25
C LEU A 232 8.92 20.00 0.83
N ILE A 233 8.39 18.84 0.45
CA ILE A 233 7.75 17.89 1.35
C ILE A 233 8.77 17.22 2.28
N LYS A 234 9.97 16.91 1.78
CA LYS A 234 11.02 16.20 2.52
C LYS A 234 11.68 17.01 3.64
N GLU A 235 11.78 18.34 3.53
CA GLU A 235 12.30 19.18 4.61
C GLU A 235 11.44 19.09 5.89
N ALA A 236 10.21 18.57 5.79
CA ALA A 236 9.32 18.31 6.91
C ALA A 236 9.45 16.89 7.52
N ARG A 237 10.20 15.98 6.90
CA ARG A 237 10.41 14.59 7.38
C ARG A 237 11.74 14.46 8.13
N ASP A 238 11.73 14.61 9.45
CA ASP A 238 12.78 14.06 10.31
C ASP A 238 12.74 12.52 10.32
N GLU A 239 13.91 11.85 10.52
CA GLU A 239 14.00 10.39 10.70
C GLU A 239 13.12 9.96 11.88
N LYS A 240 11.86 9.64 11.64
CA LYS A 240 10.92 9.24 12.69
C LYS A 240 11.22 7.78 13.09
N LYS A 241 11.77 7.58 14.29
CA LYS A 241 11.76 6.26 14.95
C LYS A 241 10.32 5.78 15.07
N THR A 242 10.10 4.47 14.85
CA THR A 242 8.75 3.89 14.98
C THR A 242 8.19 4.10 16.38
N PRO A 243 6.87 4.24 16.55
CA PRO A 243 6.25 4.33 17.89
C PRO A 243 6.68 3.16 18.80
N LEU A 244 6.77 1.95 18.23
CA LEU A 244 7.24 0.76 18.92
C LEU A 244 8.67 0.90 19.41
N GLU A 245 9.60 1.35 18.56
CA GLU A 245 10.99 1.55 18.97
C GLU A 245 11.12 2.57 20.10
N ARG A 246 10.32 3.64 20.07
CA ARG A 246 10.30 4.65 21.15
C ARG A 246 9.75 4.07 22.44
N ARG A 247 8.71 3.20 22.39
CA ARG A 247 8.13 2.54 23.56
C ARG A 247 9.06 1.49 24.13
N LEU A 248 9.69 0.65 23.27
CA LEU A 248 10.68 -0.33 23.69
C LEU A 248 11.92 0.33 24.33
N LYS A 249 12.37 1.46 23.76
CA LYS A 249 13.48 2.23 24.32
C LYS A 249 13.12 2.77 25.70
N ARG A 250 11.94 3.39 25.87
CA ARG A 250 11.47 3.87 27.19
C ARG A 250 11.32 2.75 28.20
N LEU A 251 10.83 1.58 27.78
CA LEU A 251 10.75 0.39 28.64
C LEU A 251 12.15 -0.06 29.09
N GLY A 252 13.10 -0.18 28.16
CA GLY A 252 14.50 -0.52 28.49
C GLY A 252 15.14 0.47 29.44
N GLU A 253 14.97 1.77 29.25
CA GLU A 253 15.48 2.81 30.15
C GLU A 253 14.88 2.69 31.57
N ARG A 254 13.58 2.45 31.70
CA ARG A 254 12.93 2.24 33.01
C ARG A 254 13.47 0.99 33.72
N LEU A 255 13.68 -0.10 32.98
CA LEU A 255 14.25 -1.33 33.53
C LEU A 255 15.68 -1.12 34.03
N ILE A 256 16.52 -0.42 33.29
CA ILE A 256 17.91 -0.12 33.68
C ILE A 256 17.95 0.66 35.00
N TRP A 257 17.14 1.72 35.14
CA TRP A 257 17.08 2.49 36.37
C TRP A 257 16.56 1.68 37.58
N LEU A 258 15.54 0.84 37.32
CA LEU A 258 15.02 -0.06 38.37
C LEU A 258 16.11 -1.02 38.88
N THR A 259 16.86 -1.60 37.96
CA THR A 259 17.91 -2.57 38.33
C THR A 259 19.10 -1.91 38.99
N LEU A 260 19.51 -0.75 38.49
CA LEU A 260 20.57 0.00 39.16
C LEU A 260 20.19 0.28 40.63
N ALA A 261 18.93 0.65 40.88
CA ALA A 261 18.40 0.84 42.22
C ALA A 261 18.45 -0.47 43.04
N ILE A 262 18.02 -1.61 42.49
CA ILE A 262 18.09 -2.93 43.14
C ILE A 262 19.56 -3.33 43.41
N ALA A 263 20.46 -3.15 42.44
CA ALA A 263 21.88 -3.46 42.61
C ALA A 263 22.53 -2.65 43.74
N VAL A 264 22.19 -1.35 43.84
CA VAL A 264 22.65 -0.49 44.93
C VAL A 264 22.11 -0.98 46.29
N VAL A 265 20.82 -1.31 46.35
CA VAL A 265 20.21 -1.84 47.63
C VAL A 265 20.87 -3.16 48.02
N VAL A 266 21.12 -4.06 47.09
CA VAL A 266 21.80 -5.35 47.33
C VAL A 266 23.24 -5.12 47.80
N ALA A 267 23.97 -4.24 47.09
CA ALA A 267 25.37 -3.94 47.42
C ALA A 267 25.49 -3.35 48.87
N VAL A 268 24.70 -2.30 49.14
CA VAL A 268 24.71 -1.64 50.46
C VAL A 268 24.25 -2.62 51.55
N GLY A 269 23.16 -3.36 51.32
CA GLY A 269 22.63 -4.34 52.30
C GLY A 269 23.60 -5.47 52.58
N GLY A 270 24.36 -5.93 51.60
CA GLY A 270 25.39 -6.94 51.77
C GLY A 270 26.61 -6.43 52.53
N ILE A 271 27.12 -5.22 52.21
CA ILE A 271 28.23 -4.58 52.88
C ILE A 271 27.88 -4.32 54.39
N LEU A 272 26.66 -3.83 54.63
CA LEU A 272 26.18 -3.59 56.01
C LEU A 272 26.10 -4.89 56.84
N ARG A 273 25.97 -6.04 56.19
CA ARG A 273 26.01 -7.37 56.83
C ARG A 273 27.40 -7.97 56.91
N GLY A 274 28.45 -7.23 56.53
CA GLY A 274 29.83 -7.67 56.65
C GLY A 274 30.31 -8.59 55.48
N ARG A 275 29.61 -8.66 54.35
CA ARG A 275 30.08 -9.39 53.17
C ARG A 275 31.23 -8.64 52.51
N ASP A 276 32.10 -9.43 51.92
CA ASP A 276 33.28 -8.91 51.20
C ASP A 276 32.82 -7.98 50.06
N PHE A 277 33.53 -6.84 49.93
CA PHE A 277 33.22 -5.80 48.90
C PHE A 277 33.33 -6.34 47.48
N VAL A 278 34.30 -7.22 47.23
CA VAL A 278 34.52 -7.82 45.89
C VAL A 278 33.32 -8.73 45.51
N VAL A 279 32.84 -9.54 46.46
CA VAL A 279 31.66 -10.38 46.28
C VAL A 279 30.42 -9.54 46.02
N MET A 280 30.29 -8.38 46.63
CA MET A 280 29.14 -7.47 46.37
C MET A 280 29.21 -6.84 44.97
N ILE A 281 30.39 -6.58 44.46
CA ILE A 281 30.60 -6.14 43.08
C ILE A 281 30.21 -7.23 42.09
N GLU A 282 30.66 -8.50 42.31
CA GLU A 282 30.26 -9.64 41.47
C GLU A 282 28.73 -9.78 41.41
N ILE A 283 28.04 -9.70 42.54
CA ILE A 283 26.59 -9.76 42.63
C ILE A 283 25.94 -8.58 41.87
N SER A 284 26.49 -7.37 42.01
CA SER A 284 25.98 -6.18 41.29
C SER A 284 26.15 -6.28 39.78
N ILE A 285 27.28 -6.84 39.34
CA ILE A 285 27.49 -7.13 37.89
C ILE A 285 26.52 -8.19 37.41
N ALA A 286 26.31 -9.28 38.15
CA ALA A 286 25.35 -10.33 37.84
C ALA A 286 23.93 -9.75 37.69
N LEU A 287 23.49 -8.91 38.63
CA LEU A 287 22.20 -8.21 38.54
C LEU A 287 22.11 -7.27 37.32
N ALA A 288 23.15 -6.52 37.03
CA ALA A 288 23.18 -5.63 35.89
C ALA A 288 23.06 -6.41 34.56
N VAL A 289 23.73 -7.54 34.45
CA VAL A 289 23.68 -8.45 33.29
C VAL A 289 22.28 -9.10 33.18
N ALA A 290 21.72 -9.62 34.27
CA ALA A 290 20.41 -10.27 34.30
C ALA A 290 19.25 -9.38 33.82
N THR A 291 19.43 -8.06 33.89
CA THR A 291 18.33 -7.10 33.58
C THR A 291 18.25 -6.75 32.12
N VAL A 292 19.30 -6.99 31.36
CA VAL A 292 19.40 -6.54 29.97
C VAL A 292 18.73 -7.55 29.03
N PRO A 293 17.50 -7.29 28.54
CA PRO A 293 16.88 -8.18 27.56
C PRO A 293 17.53 -7.98 26.19
N GLU A 294 18.72 -8.55 26.01
CA GLU A 294 19.57 -8.34 24.82
C GLU A 294 18.89 -8.75 23.51
N GLY A 295 18.02 -9.76 23.56
CA GLY A 295 17.26 -10.26 22.41
C GLY A 295 16.15 -9.34 21.94
N LEU A 296 15.64 -8.40 22.78
CA LEU A 296 14.40 -7.67 22.55
C LEU A 296 14.43 -6.81 21.26
N PRO A 297 15.44 -5.94 20.99
CA PRO A 297 15.49 -5.16 19.78
C PRO A 297 15.65 -6.04 18.52
N ILE A 298 16.46 -7.10 18.62
CA ILE A 298 16.74 -8.02 17.51
C ILE A 298 15.47 -8.76 17.12
N VAL A 299 14.76 -9.35 18.10
CA VAL A 299 13.52 -10.09 17.88
C VAL A 299 12.42 -9.17 17.35
N ALA A 300 12.31 -7.92 17.86
CA ALA A 300 11.33 -6.95 17.38
C ALA A 300 11.55 -6.62 15.89
N THR A 301 12.77 -6.27 15.50
CA THR A 301 13.10 -5.95 14.11
C THR A 301 12.88 -7.16 13.18
N MET A 302 13.24 -8.36 13.61
CA MET A 302 12.99 -9.59 12.84
C MET A 302 11.49 -9.89 12.70
N THR A 303 10.70 -9.66 13.74
CA THR A 303 9.25 -9.83 13.72
C THR A 303 8.60 -8.90 12.69
N LEU A 304 8.95 -7.61 12.71
CA LEU A 304 8.47 -6.64 11.74
C LEU A 304 8.90 -7.00 10.31
N ALA A 305 10.18 -7.35 10.09
CA ALA A 305 10.69 -7.74 8.78
C ALA A 305 10.03 -9.01 8.22
N ARG A 306 9.71 -10.00 9.09
CA ARG A 306 8.94 -11.19 8.71
C ARG A 306 7.49 -10.81 8.36
N GLY A 307 6.88 -9.94 9.16
CA GLY A 307 5.53 -9.41 8.92
C GLY A 307 5.43 -8.75 7.55
N MET A 308 6.34 -7.85 7.22
CA MET A 308 6.42 -7.23 5.89
C MET A 308 6.56 -8.27 4.76
N SER A 309 7.42 -9.28 4.96
CA SER A 309 7.58 -10.36 3.96
C SER A 309 6.29 -11.16 3.76
N LYS A 310 5.49 -11.36 4.81
CA LYS A 310 4.19 -12.04 4.74
C LYS A 310 3.12 -11.16 4.07
N MET A 311 3.11 -9.86 4.37
CA MET A 311 2.26 -8.87 3.70
C MET A 311 2.59 -8.77 2.20
N ALA A 312 3.87 -8.74 1.84
CA ALA A 312 4.32 -8.68 0.45
C ALA A 312 3.90 -9.92 -0.39
N LYS A 313 3.82 -11.10 0.24
CA LYS A 313 3.26 -12.32 -0.39
C LYS A 313 1.74 -12.23 -0.59
N ASN A 314 1.06 -11.40 0.19
CA ASN A 314 -0.36 -11.10 0.08
C ASN A 314 -0.60 -9.74 -0.60
N ASN A 315 0.20 -9.45 -1.63
CA ASN A 315 0.08 -8.29 -2.52
C ASN A 315 0.22 -6.91 -1.86
N THR A 316 0.75 -6.83 -0.63
CA THR A 316 0.93 -5.57 0.08
C THR A 316 2.41 -5.29 0.29
N LEU A 317 2.93 -4.25 -0.36
CA LEU A 317 4.29 -3.74 -0.11
C LEU A 317 4.24 -2.68 0.97
N ILE A 318 5.18 -2.76 1.91
CA ILE A 318 5.34 -1.79 2.99
C ILE A 318 6.68 -1.09 2.79
N ASN A 319 6.64 0.24 2.71
CA ASN A 319 7.82 1.09 2.51
C ASN A 319 8.51 1.43 3.84
N GLU A 320 7.77 1.52 4.94
CA GLU A 320 8.29 1.84 6.27
C GLU A 320 7.87 0.81 7.31
N LEU A 321 8.80 0.42 8.21
CA LEU A 321 8.51 -0.54 9.30
C LEU A 321 7.43 -0.05 10.25
N SER A 322 7.33 1.25 10.45
CA SER A 322 6.31 1.92 11.27
C SER A 322 4.89 1.61 10.84
N ALA A 323 4.65 1.55 9.53
CA ALA A 323 3.32 1.29 8.98
C ALA A 323 2.75 -0.08 9.40
N VAL A 324 3.60 -1.08 9.63
CA VAL A 324 3.16 -2.41 10.09
C VAL A 324 2.48 -2.35 11.45
N GLU A 325 3.05 -1.56 12.37
CA GLU A 325 2.48 -1.35 13.71
C GLU A 325 1.20 -0.54 13.65
N THR A 326 1.25 0.58 12.91
CA THR A 326 0.14 1.54 12.80
C THR A 326 -1.09 0.90 12.17
N LEU A 327 -0.90 0.03 11.15
CA LEU A 327 -1.97 -0.77 10.53
C LEU A 327 -2.76 -1.61 11.55
N GLY A 328 -2.06 -2.21 12.50
CA GLY A 328 -2.70 -2.99 13.56
C GLY A 328 -3.59 -2.15 14.49
N SER A 329 -3.37 -0.85 14.56
CA SER A 329 -4.08 0.12 15.38
C SER A 329 -5.09 0.98 14.60
N ALA A 330 -5.23 0.77 13.27
CA ALA A 330 -6.13 1.55 12.44
C ALA A 330 -7.58 1.47 12.95
N THR A 331 -8.19 2.64 13.18
CA THR A 331 -9.57 2.80 13.63
C THR A 331 -10.50 3.20 12.51
N THR A 332 -9.96 3.89 11.49
CA THR A 332 -10.71 4.38 10.33
C THR A 332 -9.93 4.13 9.05
N ILE A 333 -10.64 3.65 8.02
CA ILE A 333 -10.14 3.57 6.64
C ILE A 333 -10.94 4.54 5.78
N CYS A 334 -10.30 5.61 5.32
CA CYS A 334 -10.82 6.54 4.33
C CYS A 334 -10.48 6.01 2.95
N SER A 335 -11.47 5.58 2.18
CA SER A 335 -11.27 4.98 0.88
C SER A 335 -11.82 5.86 -0.24
N ASP A 336 -10.99 6.13 -1.25
CA ASP A 336 -11.51 6.63 -2.51
C ASP A 336 -12.44 5.59 -3.13
N LYS A 337 -13.51 6.05 -3.80
CA LYS A 337 -14.47 5.19 -4.47
C LYS A 337 -13.86 4.51 -5.69
N THR A 338 -13.34 5.35 -6.62
CA THR A 338 -12.98 4.93 -7.98
C THR A 338 -11.72 4.08 -7.98
N GLY A 339 -11.80 2.88 -8.56
CA GLY A 339 -10.65 1.98 -8.68
C GLY A 339 -10.22 1.26 -7.41
N THR A 340 -10.70 1.71 -6.22
CA THR A 340 -10.47 1.05 -4.93
C THR A 340 -11.69 0.20 -4.54
N LEU A 341 -12.84 0.83 -4.39
CA LEU A 341 -14.11 0.16 -4.04
C LEU A 341 -14.85 -0.33 -5.28
N THR A 342 -14.58 0.24 -6.44
CA THR A 342 -15.18 -0.13 -7.72
C THR A 342 -14.13 -0.74 -8.66
N GLU A 343 -14.60 -1.38 -9.74
CA GLU A 343 -13.72 -2.01 -10.74
C GLU A 343 -12.97 -0.97 -11.60
N ASN A 344 -13.40 0.30 -11.61
CA ASN A 344 -12.98 1.37 -12.54
C ASN A 344 -13.09 0.91 -14.00
N GLN A 345 -14.12 0.16 -14.28
CA GLN A 345 -14.47 -0.32 -15.61
C GLN A 345 -15.94 -0.03 -15.82
N MET A 346 -16.23 1.03 -16.59
CA MET A 346 -17.61 1.33 -16.93
C MET A 346 -18.29 0.11 -17.53
N THR A 347 -19.50 -0.15 -17.09
CA THR A 347 -20.29 -1.31 -17.52
C THR A 347 -21.69 -0.84 -17.86
N VAL A 348 -22.22 -1.29 -18.99
CA VAL A 348 -23.63 -1.06 -19.33
C VAL A 348 -24.52 -1.99 -18.49
N ARG A 349 -25.40 -1.41 -17.70
CA ARG A 349 -26.38 -2.13 -16.86
C ARG A 349 -27.81 -2.09 -17.37
N LYS A 350 -28.17 -1.00 -18.05
CA LYS A 350 -29.52 -0.77 -18.49
C LYS A 350 -29.53 -0.31 -19.96
N VAL A 351 -30.50 -0.81 -20.69
CA VAL A 351 -30.83 -0.32 -22.04
C VAL A 351 -32.34 -0.02 -22.08
N PHE A 352 -32.70 1.15 -22.59
CA PHE A 352 -34.10 1.55 -22.73
C PHE A 352 -34.42 1.82 -24.19
N LEU A 353 -35.38 1.06 -24.74
CA LEU A 353 -35.75 1.05 -26.14
C LEU A 353 -37.29 0.95 -26.21
N ASP A 354 -37.97 1.83 -26.93
CA ASP A 354 -39.41 1.68 -27.24
C ASP A 354 -40.26 1.27 -26.02
N GLY A 355 -40.03 1.95 -24.89
CA GLY A 355 -40.73 1.64 -23.63
C GLY A 355 -40.29 0.36 -22.92
N LYS A 356 -39.39 -0.45 -23.48
CA LYS A 356 -38.86 -1.66 -22.85
C LYS A 356 -37.59 -1.31 -22.04
N LYS A 357 -37.55 -1.78 -20.80
CA LYS A 357 -36.43 -1.64 -19.89
C LYS A 357 -35.66 -2.97 -19.83
N LEU A 358 -34.41 -3.00 -20.33
CA LEU A 358 -33.59 -4.19 -20.36
C LEU A 358 -32.46 -4.08 -19.31
N ASN A 359 -32.25 -5.15 -18.54
CA ASN A 359 -31.07 -5.32 -17.69
C ASN A 359 -30.00 -6.06 -18.47
N VAL A 360 -28.75 -5.60 -18.37
CA VAL A 360 -27.58 -6.25 -18.97
C VAL A 360 -26.74 -6.87 -17.89
N THR A 361 -26.51 -8.19 -17.97
CA THR A 361 -25.67 -8.92 -17.00
C THR A 361 -24.20 -8.96 -17.42
N GLY A 362 -23.32 -9.34 -16.49
CA GLY A 362 -21.89 -9.35 -16.67
C GLY A 362 -21.26 -7.97 -16.46
N SER A 363 -20.06 -7.89 -15.87
CA SER A 363 -19.36 -6.65 -15.53
C SER A 363 -18.00 -6.54 -16.22
N GLY A 364 -17.51 -5.30 -16.34
CA GLY A 364 -16.20 -4.97 -16.88
C GLY A 364 -15.99 -5.49 -18.31
N LEU A 365 -14.84 -6.11 -18.58
CA LEU A 365 -14.49 -6.69 -19.87
C LEU A 365 -15.04 -8.13 -20.07
N ASN A 366 -15.96 -8.58 -19.23
CA ASN A 366 -16.62 -9.87 -19.45
C ASN A 366 -17.57 -9.80 -20.64
N LEU A 367 -17.27 -10.54 -21.69
CA LEU A 367 -18.02 -10.60 -22.93
C LEU A 367 -19.23 -11.56 -22.86
N GLU A 368 -19.33 -12.33 -21.79
CA GLU A 368 -20.54 -13.13 -21.53
C GLU A 368 -21.56 -12.26 -20.78
N GLY A 369 -22.79 -12.27 -21.25
CA GLY A 369 -23.87 -11.50 -20.61
C GLY A 369 -25.21 -11.72 -21.31
N LYS A 370 -26.30 -11.48 -20.58
CA LYS A 370 -27.66 -11.64 -21.01
C LYS A 370 -28.38 -10.32 -21.00
N PHE A 371 -29.35 -10.17 -21.88
CA PHE A 371 -30.30 -9.07 -21.91
C PHE A 371 -31.63 -9.59 -21.36
N ILE A 372 -32.05 -9.07 -20.23
CA ILE A 372 -33.25 -9.51 -19.50
C ILE A 372 -34.25 -8.37 -19.47
N ASP A 373 -35.47 -8.61 -19.95
CA ASP A 373 -36.56 -7.64 -19.84
C ASP A 373 -36.92 -7.49 -18.35
N GLN A 374 -36.97 -6.24 -17.87
CA GLN A 374 -37.21 -5.95 -16.46
C GLN A 374 -38.65 -6.28 -16.04
N LYS A 375 -39.61 -6.28 -16.99
CA LYS A 375 -41.01 -6.47 -16.70
C LYS A 375 -41.41 -7.95 -16.75
N THR A 376 -40.87 -8.72 -17.71
CA THR A 376 -41.19 -10.13 -17.90
C THR A 376 -40.19 -11.07 -17.24
N GLU A 377 -39.02 -10.55 -16.85
CA GLU A 377 -37.89 -11.32 -16.35
C GLU A 377 -37.36 -12.38 -17.34
N GLU A 378 -37.79 -12.30 -18.61
CA GLU A 378 -37.34 -13.22 -19.64
C GLU A 378 -36.07 -12.74 -20.34
N GLU A 379 -35.21 -13.70 -20.72
CA GLU A 379 -34.02 -13.43 -21.53
C GLU A 379 -34.41 -13.18 -22.99
N LEU A 380 -33.99 -12.07 -23.56
CA LEU A 380 -34.10 -11.81 -24.99
C LEU A 380 -33.31 -12.88 -25.78
N GLY A 381 -33.99 -13.65 -26.61
CA GLY A 381 -33.41 -14.68 -27.46
C GLY A 381 -32.34 -14.15 -28.43
N ASN A 382 -31.75 -15.05 -29.24
CA ASN A 382 -30.68 -14.68 -30.19
C ASN A 382 -31.19 -13.78 -31.34
N GLN A 383 -32.48 -13.79 -31.67
CA GLN A 383 -33.09 -12.85 -32.63
C GLN A 383 -33.38 -11.53 -31.91
N ARG A 384 -32.60 -10.51 -32.22
CA ARG A 384 -32.76 -9.16 -31.64
C ARG A 384 -33.73 -8.32 -32.46
N PRO A 385 -34.62 -7.50 -31.82
CA PRO A 385 -35.42 -6.51 -32.52
C PRO A 385 -34.58 -5.55 -33.34
N GLU A 386 -35.11 -5.04 -34.46
CA GLU A 386 -34.32 -4.17 -35.37
C GLU A 386 -33.87 -2.87 -34.68
N ASN A 387 -34.67 -2.26 -33.84
CA ASN A 387 -34.32 -1.08 -33.09
C ASN A 387 -33.11 -1.34 -32.16
N MET A 388 -33.02 -2.49 -31.52
CA MET A 388 -31.88 -2.89 -30.69
C MET A 388 -30.61 -3.13 -31.52
N ALA A 389 -30.78 -3.81 -32.68
CA ALA A 389 -29.62 -4.03 -33.58
C ALA A 389 -29.06 -2.70 -34.11
N LEU A 390 -29.92 -1.72 -34.42
CA LEU A 390 -29.49 -0.38 -34.84
C LEU A 390 -28.81 0.40 -33.70
N LEU A 391 -29.31 0.32 -32.47
CA LEU A 391 -28.68 0.96 -31.32
C LEU A 391 -27.29 0.38 -31.12
N LEU A 392 -27.13 -0.94 -31.14
CA LEU A 392 -25.84 -1.61 -30.97
C LEU A 392 -24.83 -1.25 -32.09
N LYS A 393 -25.34 -1.16 -33.35
CA LYS A 393 -24.52 -0.68 -34.47
C LYS A 393 -24.07 0.77 -34.26
N ALA A 394 -25.00 1.67 -33.87
CA ALA A 394 -24.69 3.06 -33.62
C ALA A 394 -23.67 3.21 -32.44
N ALA A 395 -23.84 2.42 -31.38
CA ALA A 395 -22.93 2.40 -30.24
C ALA A 395 -21.52 1.90 -30.59
N THR A 396 -21.42 0.98 -31.55
CA THR A 396 -20.13 0.44 -32.01
C THR A 396 -19.44 1.34 -33.04
N LEU A 397 -20.23 1.91 -33.99
CA LEU A 397 -19.68 2.73 -35.08
C LEU A 397 -19.33 4.15 -34.62
N CYS A 398 -20.15 4.76 -33.74
CA CYS A 398 -19.84 6.06 -33.14
C CYS A 398 -18.97 5.85 -31.90
N ASN A 399 -17.70 5.43 -32.09
CA ASN A 399 -16.86 4.95 -30.99
C ASN A 399 -15.37 5.00 -31.36
N ASN A 400 -14.56 5.63 -30.53
CA ASN A 400 -13.10 5.77 -30.70
C ASN A 400 -12.29 4.77 -29.87
N ALA A 401 -12.92 3.93 -29.06
CA ALA A 401 -12.25 2.87 -28.32
C ALA A 401 -11.99 1.65 -29.20
N SER A 402 -11.10 0.79 -28.77
CA SER A 402 -10.81 -0.50 -29.40
C SER A 402 -10.60 -1.60 -28.37
N LEU A 403 -10.97 -2.82 -28.75
CA LEU A 403 -10.74 -4.04 -27.97
C LEU A 403 -9.82 -4.97 -28.77
N SER A 404 -8.72 -5.42 -28.14
CA SER A 404 -7.79 -6.39 -28.73
C SER A 404 -7.51 -7.53 -27.77
N LYS A 405 -7.11 -8.70 -28.29
CA LYS A 405 -6.63 -9.81 -27.49
C LYS A 405 -5.12 -9.63 -27.28
N LYS A 406 -4.61 -9.81 -26.07
CA LYS A 406 -3.17 -9.84 -25.79
C LYS A 406 -2.54 -10.95 -26.63
N GLU A 407 -1.71 -10.58 -27.61
CA GLU A 407 -1.16 -11.51 -28.58
C GLU A 407 -0.23 -12.57 -27.99
N ASN A 408 -0.52 -13.83 -28.37
CA ASN A 408 0.50 -14.77 -28.81
C ASN A 408 0.24 -15.02 -30.29
N GLY A 409 0.92 -14.26 -31.12
CA GLY A 409 0.95 -14.23 -32.60
C GLY A 409 0.07 -15.20 -33.38
N PHE A 410 -1.08 -14.75 -33.86
CA PHE A 410 -1.80 -15.38 -34.98
C PHE A 410 -2.54 -14.30 -35.79
N ASP A 411 -1.94 -13.90 -36.90
CA ASP A 411 -2.59 -13.21 -38.01
C ASP A 411 -3.22 -14.25 -38.94
N LYS A 412 -4.54 -14.35 -38.96
CA LYS A 412 -5.47 -14.89 -39.98
C LYS A 412 -6.56 -15.78 -39.39
N GLU A 413 -7.50 -15.20 -38.66
CA GLU A 413 -8.73 -15.92 -38.24
C GLU A 413 -9.96 -15.32 -38.97
N SER A 414 -10.95 -16.17 -39.31
CA SER A 414 -12.24 -15.74 -39.84
C SER A 414 -13.09 -14.97 -38.80
N LYS A 415 -14.11 -14.22 -39.21
CA LYS A 415 -14.98 -13.41 -38.31
C LYS A 415 -15.60 -14.23 -37.17
N GLU A 416 -16.06 -15.45 -37.46
CA GLU A 416 -16.66 -16.36 -36.48
C GLU A 416 -15.62 -16.92 -35.51
N GLU A 417 -14.39 -17.21 -36.00
CA GLU A 417 -13.27 -17.65 -35.16
C GLU A 417 -12.77 -16.52 -34.25
N LYS A 418 -12.69 -15.27 -34.73
CA LYS A 418 -12.35 -14.11 -33.89
C LYS A 418 -13.37 -13.92 -32.75
N LEU A 419 -14.69 -13.95 -33.06
CA LEU A 419 -15.72 -13.80 -32.03
C LEU A 419 -15.72 -14.94 -31.03
N SER A 420 -15.52 -16.19 -31.49
CA SER A 420 -15.39 -17.36 -30.60
C SER A 420 -14.13 -17.30 -29.74
N ALA A 421 -13.01 -16.86 -30.31
CA ALA A 421 -11.75 -16.65 -29.61
C ALA A 421 -11.83 -15.55 -28.56
N PHE A 422 -12.56 -14.45 -28.83
CA PHE A 422 -12.84 -13.41 -27.86
C PHE A 422 -13.74 -13.90 -26.73
N LYS A 423 -14.82 -14.65 -27.05
CA LYS A 423 -15.75 -15.19 -26.03
C LYS A 423 -15.10 -16.26 -25.12
N SER A 424 -14.10 -17.00 -25.63
CA SER A 424 -13.34 -17.99 -24.86
C SER A 424 -12.14 -17.39 -24.12
N ALA A 425 -11.77 -16.13 -24.39
CA ALA A 425 -10.66 -15.44 -23.72
C ALA A 425 -11.05 -15.12 -22.27
N ALA A 426 -10.14 -15.38 -21.33
CA ALA A 426 -10.31 -14.88 -19.98
C ALA A 426 -10.32 -13.34 -19.96
N GLN A 427 -11.03 -12.71 -19.06
CA GLN A 427 -11.13 -11.24 -18.94
C GLN A 427 -9.75 -10.54 -18.89
N ASN A 428 -8.73 -11.22 -18.35
CA ASN A 428 -7.36 -10.73 -18.27
C ASN A 428 -6.58 -10.76 -19.59
N ASP A 429 -7.10 -11.43 -20.62
CA ASP A 429 -6.48 -11.58 -21.94
C ASP A 429 -7.01 -10.54 -22.93
N ILE A 430 -7.97 -9.70 -22.53
CA ILE A 430 -8.53 -8.63 -23.34
C ILE A 430 -7.83 -7.31 -22.95
N GLU A 431 -7.36 -6.59 -23.96
CA GLU A 431 -6.82 -5.24 -23.83
C GLU A 431 -7.80 -4.24 -24.41
N ALA A 432 -8.12 -3.20 -23.65
CA ALA A 432 -9.05 -2.15 -24.05
C ALA A 432 -8.29 -0.82 -24.11
N VAL A 433 -8.46 -0.08 -25.19
CA VAL A 433 -7.86 1.25 -25.39
C VAL A 433 -8.96 2.25 -25.72
N GLY A 434 -8.99 3.40 -25.06
CA GLY A 434 -9.96 4.47 -25.28
C GLY A 434 -10.73 4.87 -24.02
N ASP A 435 -11.75 5.72 -24.20
CA ASP A 435 -12.62 6.16 -23.10
C ASP A 435 -13.36 4.99 -22.48
N PRO A 436 -13.45 4.88 -21.14
CA PRO A 436 -14.10 3.76 -20.45
C PRO A 436 -15.58 3.56 -20.81
N MET A 437 -16.34 4.64 -21.09
CA MET A 437 -17.73 4.53 -21.53
C MET A 437 -17.82 3.95 -22.93
N GLU A 438 -16.91 4.34 -23.82
CA GLU A 438 -16.82 3.84 -25.18
C GLU A 438 -16.45 2.35 -25.20
N VAL A 439 -15.48 1.95 -24.35
CA VAL A 439 -15.13 0.53 -24.13
C VAL A 439 -16.37 -0.28 -23.69
N ALA A 440 -17.13 0.24 -22.72
CA ALA A 440 -18.33 -0.43 -22.24
C ALA A 440 -19.41 -0.63 -23.33
N LEU A 441 -19.51 0.30 -24.28
CA LEU A 441 -20.41 0.18 -25.43
C LEU A 441 -19.94 -0.92 -26.40
N LEU A 442 -18.62 -1.06 -26.63
CA LEU A 442 -18.08 -2.17 -27.42
C LEU A 442 -18.36 -3.53 -26.76
N VAL A 443 -18.15 -3.61 -25.44
CA VAL A 443 -18.46 -4.83 -24.66
C VAL A 443 -19.95 -5.16 -24.74
N LEU A 444 -20.85 -4.17 -24.65
CA LEU A 444 -22.29 -4.34 -24.83
C LEU A 444 -22.61 -4.98 -26.19
N SER A 445 -22.01 -4.44 -27.25
CA SER A 445 -22.22 -4.92 -28.62
C SER A 445 -21.67 -6.33 -28.81
N MET A 446 -20.51 -6.65 -28.25
CA MET A 446 -19.93 -8.00 -28.31
C MET A 446 -20.76 -9.04 -27.54
N LYS A 447 -21.38 -8.69 -26.43
CA LYS A 447 -22.38 -9.55 -25.73
C LYS A 447 -23.57 -9.90 -26.63
N ALA A 448 -23.91 -9.02 -27.55
CA ALA A 448 -24.96 -9.23 -28.54
C ALA A 448 -24.47 -9.88 -29.85
N GLY A 449 -23.18 -10.16 -29.98
CA GLY A 449 -22.59 -10.83 -31.15
C GLY A 449 -22.04 -9.89 -32.24
N TYR A 450 -21.99 -8.56 -32.00
CA TYR A 450 -21.41 -7.58 -32.91
C TYR A 450 -19.96 -7.28 -32.52
N THR A 451 -19.04 -7.35 -33.49
CA THR A 451 -17.65 -6.92 -33.32
C THR A 451 -17.40 -5.62 -34.08
N GLN A 452 -16.52 -4.76 -33.57
CA GLN A 452 -16.16 -3.50 -34.22
C GLN A 452 -15.54 -3.73 -35.59
N ASP A 453 -14.56 -4.62 -35.70
CA ASP A 453 -13.92 -4.99 -37.00
C ASP A 453 -14.96 -5.48 -38.01
N GLY A 454 -15.86 -6.37 -37.59
CA GLY A 454 -16.89 -6.92 -38.46
C GLY A 454 -17.88 -5.88 -38.99
N LEU A 455 -18.19 -4.86 -38.21
CA LEU A 455 -19.01 -3.75 -38.63
C LEU A 455 -18.25 -2.77 -39.54
N LEU A 456 -17.01 -2.41 -39.20
CA LEU A 456 -16.19 -1.49 -39.99
C LEU A 456 -15.77 -2.07 -41.35
N GLU A 457 -15.60 -3.39 -41.48
CA GLU A 457 -15.38 -4.03 -42.79
C GLU A 457 -16.60 -3.89 -43.70
N SER A 458 -17.81 -3.95 -43.17
CA SER A 458 -19.07 -3.83 -43.93
C SER A 458 -19.56 -2.39 -44.09
N MET A 459 -19.20 -1.52 -43.12
CA MET A 459 -19.64 -0.14 -43.00
C MET A 459 -18.45 0.76 -42.68
N LYS A 460 -17.57 0.97 -43.65
CA LYS A 460 -16.35 1.74 -43.48
C LYS A 460 -16.64 3.16 -42.98
N GLU A 461 -15.91 3.63 -41.98
CA GLU A 461 -15.96 5.01 -41.53
C GLU A 461 -15.30 5.94 -42.53
N GLU A 462 -15.99 6.97 -42.96
CA GLU A 462 -15.49 7.96 -43.93
C GLU A 462 -15.31 9.35 -43.26
N LYS A 463 -16.06 9.68 -42.23
CA LYS A 463 -15.96 10.96 -41.51
C LYS A 463 -16.35 10.82 -40.04
N GLU A 464 -15.59 11.46 -39.15
CA GLU A 464 -15.90 11.65 -37.74
C GLU A 464 -16.15 13.13 -37.45
N VAL A 465 -17.14 13.40 -36.63
CA VAL A 465 -17.31 14.67 -35.91
C VAL A 465 -17.11 14.36 -34.44
N SER A 466 -15.94 14.75 -33.94
CA SER A 466 -15.51 14.44 -32.58
C SER A 466 -16.44 15.03 -31.53
N PHE A 467 -16.44 14.48 -30.31
CA PHE A 467 -17.27 14.96 -29.23
C PHE A 467 -16.99 16.44 -28.92
N ASP A 468 -18.04 17.24 -28.90
CA ASP A 468 -18.03 18.66 -28.54
C ASP A 468 -18.65 18.85 -27.16
N PRO A 469 -17.90 19.34 -26.16
CA PRO A 469 -18.42 19.56 -24.80
C PRO A 469 -19.54 20.60 -24.70
N GLU A 470 -19.61 21.58 -25.64
CA GLU A 470 -20.65 22.63 -25.62
C GLU A 470 -22.02 22.08 -26.05
N ILE A 471 -22.04 21.29 -27.14
CA ILE A 471 -23.29 20.68 -27.63
C ILE A 471 -23.53 19.29 -27.09
N LYS A 472 -22.50 18.66 -26.44
CA LYS A 472 -22.51 17.31 -25.82
C LYS A 472 -22.91 16.18 -26.79
N LEU A 473 -22.48 16.26 -28.03
CA LEU A 473 -22.77 15.30 -29.10
C LEU A 473 -21.48 14.86 -29.82
N MET A 474 -21.50 13.64 -30.33
CA MET A 474 -20.51 13.06 -31.25
C MET A 474 -21.24 12.39 -32.40
N ALA A 475 -20.63 12.38 -33.61
CA ALA A 475 -21.21 11.70 -34.78
C ALA A 475 -20.15 11.01 -35.64
N THR A 476 -20.50 9.89 -36.27
CA THR A 476 -19.69 9.23 -37.30
C THR A 476 -20.51 8.96 -38.55
N TYR A 477 -19.87 8.97 -39.73
CA TYR A 477 -20.47 8.68 -41.01
C TYR A 477 -19.87 7.38 -41.53
N ASN A 478 -20.67 6.34 -41.64
CA ASN A 478 -20.25 5.02 -42.08
C ASN A 478 -20.95 4.62 -43.39
N LYS A 479 -20.18 4.17 -44.40
CA LYS A 479 -20.70 3.80 -45.73
C LYS A 479 -21.63 2.59 -45.63
N SER A 480 -22.86 2.70 -46.13
CA SER A 480 -23.86 1.64 -46.10
C SER A 480 -24.70 1.62 -47.35
N ASN A 481 -24.57 0.57 -48.19
CA ASN A 481 -25.38 0.34 -49.38
C ASN A 481 -25.51 1.55 -50.34
N GLY A 482 -24.45 2.30 -50.53
CA GLY A 482 -24.41 3.48 -51.44
C GLY A 482 -24.74 4.80 -50.73
N ASN A 483 -25.28 4.76 -49.54
CA ASN A 483 -25.54 5.92 -48.66
C ASN A 483 -24.59 5.91 -47.44
N TYR A 484 -24.71 6.90 -46.58
CA TYR A 484 -23.96 6.96 -45.35
C TYR A 484 -24.92 6.86 -44.15
N MET A 485 -24.68 5.93 -43.23
CA MET A 485 -25.32 5.93 -41.93
C MET A 485 -24.57 6.92 -41.03
N VAL A 486 -25.30 7.95 -40.54
CA VAL A 486 -24.80 8.87 -39.53
C VAL A 486 -25.25 8.34 -38.19
N SER A 487 -24.32 7.92 -37.38
CA SER A 487 -24.57 7.47 -36.00
C SER A 487 -24.25 8.61 -35.04
N VAL A 488 -25.14 8.93 -34.10
CA VAL A 488 -24.99 10.01 -33.12
C VAL A 488 -25.13 9.48 -31.71
N LYS A 489 -24.23 9.88 -30.82
CA LYS A 489 -24.32 9.64 -29.39
C LYS A 489 -24.08 10.93 -28.60
N GLY A 490 -24.63 11.01 -27.38
CA GLY A 490 -24.39 12.14 -26.49
C GLY A 490 -25.30 12.17 -25.28
N ALA A 491 -25.40 13.36 -24.65
CA ALA A 491 -26.30 13.58 -23.55
C ALA A 491 -27.76 13.39 -24.00
N PRO A 492 -28.60 12.65 -23.22
CA PRO A 492 -29.95 12.32 -23.62
C PRO A 492 -30.75 13.53 -24.08
N GLU A 493 -30.68 14.64 -23.37
CA GLU A 493 -31.40 15.88 -23.65
C GLU A 493 -30.97 16.45 -25.02
N ALA A 494 -29.66 16.50 -25.27
CA ALA A 494 -29.09 17.05 -26.49
C ALA A 494 -29.45 16.19 -27.73
N VAL A 495 -29.44 14.85 -27.59
CA VAL A 495 -29.81 13.94 -28.69
C VAL A 495 -31.30 14.04 -28.99
N LEU A 496 -32.16 14.01 -27.95
CA LEU A 496 -33.63 14.09 -28.08
C LEU A 496 -34.06 15.41 -28.71
N GLU A 497 -33.34 16.52 -28.43
CA GLU A 497 -33.67 17.82 -29.05
C GLU A 497 -33.49 17.77 -30.57
N LYS A 498 -32.49 17.06 -31.09
CA LYS A 498 -32.19 16.96 -32.53
C LYS A 498 -32.96 15.87 -33.26
N CYS A 499 -33.83 15.13 -32.54
CA CYS A 499 -34.63 14.06 -33.15
C CYS A 499 -36.02 14.55 -33.55
N SER A 500 -36.40 14.22 -34.80
CA SER A 500 -37.75 14.38 -35.36
C SER A 500 -38.55 13.07 -35.36
N LYS A 501 -37.85 11.91 -35.33
CA LYS A 501 -38.43 10.57 -35.38
C LYS A 501 -37.92 9.69 -34.26
N ILE A 502 -38.67 8.58 -34.03
CA ILE A 502 -38.29 7.50 -33.11
C ILE A 502 -38.38 6.15 -33.83
N LYS A 503 -37.39 5.25 -33.61
CA LYS A 503 -37.43 3.88 -34.12
C LYS A 503 -38.17 2.99 -33.10
N MET A 504 -39.30 2.42 -33.54
CA MET A 504 -39.98 1.34 -32.84
C MET A 504 -39.36 -0.02 -33.18
N GLU A 505 -39.93 -1.14 -32.75
CA GLU A 505 -39.38 -2.45 -33.08
C GLU A 505 -39.14 -2.64 -34.57
N ASP A 506 -40.17 -2.42 -35.42
CA ASP A 506 -40.10 -2.66 -36.85
C ASP A 506 -40.37 -1.40 -37.69
N ASP A 507 -40.91 -0.30 -37.09
CA ASP A 507 -41.32 0.92 -37.80
C ASP A 507 -40.60 2.17 -37.29
N GLU A 508 -40.68 3.24 -38.07
CA GLU A 508 -40.28 4.61 -37.67
C GLU A 508 -41.52 5.51 -37.66
N ARG A 509 -41.65 6.32 -36.63
CA ARG A 509 -42.71 7.33 -36.55
C ARG A 509 -42.17 8.68 -36.06
N GLU A 510 -42.94 9.73 -36.25
CA GLU A 510 -42.64 11.03 -35.64
C GLU A 510 -42.60 10.91 -34.10
N ILE A 511 -41.57 11.56 -33.48
CA ILE A 511 -41.43 11.59 -32.03
C ILE A 511 -42.41 12.60 -31.44
N LYS A 512 -43.24 12.15 -30.50
CA LYS A 512 -44.21 13.01 -29.80
C LYS A 512 -43.53 13.62 -28.55
N LYS A 513 -44.17 14.69 -28.04
CA LYS A 513 -43.72 15.33 -26.81
C LYS A 513 -43.74 14.37 -25.60
N GLU A 514 -44.79 13.53 -25.52
CA GLU A 514 -44.87 12.48 -24.51
C GLU A 514 -43.73 11.48 -24.56
N ASP A 515 -43.23 11.10 -25.75
CA ASP A 515 -42.09 10.21 -25.89
C ASP A 515 -40.82 10.84 -25.29
N LYS A 516 -40.58 12.12 -25.63
CA LYS A 516 -39.44 12.87 -25.10
C LYS A 516 -39.50 12.98 -23.57
N GLU A 517 -40.65 13.30 -23.01
CA GLU A 517 -40.89 13.37 -21.56
C GLU A 517 -40.66 12.02 -20.89
N ASN A 518 -41.10 10.91 -21.46
CA ASN A 518 -40.87 9.56 -20.93
C ASN A 518 -39.38 9.18 -20.93
N PHE A 519 -38.64 9.50 -21.99
CA PHE A 519 -37.19 9.23 -22.04
C PHE A 519 -36.43 10.11 -21.06
N LEU A 520 -36.77 11.36 -20.89
CA LEU A 520 -36.18 12.28 -19.92
C LEU A 520 -36.51 11.84 -18.49
N GLN A 521 -37.72 11.41 -18.20
CA GLN A 521 -38.09 10.88 -16.89
C GLN A 521 -37.27 9.61 -16.58
N PHE A 522 -37.07 8.73 -17.56
CA PHE A 522 -36.27 7.54 -17.39
C PHE A 522 -34.75 7.90 -17.21
N ASN A 523 -34.26 8.90 -17.94
CA ASN A 523 -32.92 9.45 -17.71
C ASN A 523 -32.75 9.93 -16.28
N GLU A 524 -33.70 10.68 -15.72
CA GLU A 524 -33.71 11.12 -14.33
C GLU A 524 -33.76 9.95 -13.34
N GLU A 525 -34.58 8.91 -13.63
CA GLU A 525 -34.61 7.69 -12.81
C GLU A 525 -33.26 6.99 -12.76
N LEU A 526 -32.58 6.84 -13.91
CA LEU A 526 -31.25 6.22 -13.99
C LEU A 526 -30.19 7.10 -13.34
N ALA A 527 -30.18 8.39 -13.60
CA ALA A 527 -29.25 9.35 -12.99
C ALA A 527 -29.43 9.41 -11.47
N GLY A 528 -30.68 9.35 -10.97
CA GLY A 528 -31.01 9.22 -9.56
C GLY A 528 -30.48 7.93 -8.91
N LYS A 529 -30.26 6.88 -9.71
CA LYS A 529 -29.57 5.63 -9.29
C LYS A 529 -28.06 5.66 -9.51
N GLY A 530 -27.50 6.81 -9.88
CA GLY A 530 -26.06 7.00 -10.07
C GLY A 530 -25.50 6.49 -11.40
N LEU A 531 -26.35 6.11 -12.37
CA LEU A 531 -25.88 5.71 -13.68
C LEU A 531 -25.58 6.94 -14.54
N ARG A 532 -24.55 6.85 -15.38
CA ARG A 532 -24.33 7.76 -16.50
C ARG A 532 -25.17 7.31 -17.68
N VAL A 533 -25.90 8.21 -18.29
CA VAL A 533 -26.83 7.87 -19.39
C VAL A 533 -26.37 8.50 -20.69
N LEU A 534 -26.35 7.70 -21.75
CA LEU A 534 -26.10 8.14 -23.14
C LEU A 534 -27.32 7.89 -23.99
N GLY A 535 -27.70 8.89 -24.81
CA GLY A 535 -28.69 8.79 -25.85
C GLY A 535 -28.06 8.43 -27.20
N PHE A 536 -28.81 7.67 -28.01
CA PHE A 536 -28.39 7.22 -29.35
C PHE A 536 -29.44 7.57 -30.39
N ALA A 537 -28.97 8.04 -31.55
CA ALA A 537 -29.77 8.34 -32.69
C ALA A 537 -29.02 8.04 -34.01
N PHE A 538 -29.76 7.93 -35.11
CA PHE A 538 -29.17 7.74 -36.41
C PHE A 538 -29.98 8.43 -37.52
N LYS A 539 -29.41 8.50 -38.72
CA LYS A 539 -30.09 8.80 -39.98
C LYS A 539 -29.29 8.27 -41.18
N TYR A 540 -29.88 8.20 -42.34
CA TYR A 540 -29.17 7.94 -43.58
C TYR A 540 -29.08 9.22 -44.41
N VAL A 541 -27.90 9.47 -45.03
CA VAL A 541 -27.64 10.61 -45.90
C VAL A 541 -26.92 10.14 -47.14
N GLU A 542 -27.14 10.88 -48.23
CA GLU A 542 -26.47 10.59 -49.52
C GLU A 542 -25.09 11.21 -49.65
N ASP A 543 -24.82 12.28 -48.84
CA ASP A 543 -23.62 13.09 -48.94
C ASP A 543 -22.98 13.32 -47.56
N LEU A 544 -21.63 13.35 -47.51
CA LEU A 544 -20.83 13.62 -46.31
C LEU A 544 -20.90 15.09 -45.81
N ASP A 545 -21.36 16.02 -46.67
CA ASP A 545 -21.49 17.43 -46.36
C ASP A 545 -22.80 17.76 -45.57
N LYS A 546 -23.72 16.80 -45.49
CA LYS A 546 -24.95 16.96 -44.73
C LYS A 546 -24.66 17.14 -43.25
N GLN A 547 -25.34 18.08 -42.60
CA GLN A 547 -25.22 18.33 -41.14
C GLN A 547 -25.57 17.08 -40.34
N PRO A 548 -24.74 16.67 -39.34
CA PRO A 548 -25.00 15.44 -38.59
C PRO A 548 -26.17 15.55 -37.64
N TYR A 549 -26.42 16.74 -37.05
CA TYR A 549 -27.30 16.95 -35.90
C TYR A 549 -28.68 17.55 -36.29
N SER A 550 -29.29 17.11 -37.34
CA SER A 550 -30.65 17.50 -37.74
C SER A 550 -31.46 16.28 -38.23
N ASP A 551 -32.77 16.28 -37.99
CA ASP A 551 -33.67 15.26 -38.48
C ASP A 551 -33.26 13.81 -38.13
N LEU A 552 -32.88 13.60 -36.90
CA LEU A 552 -32.42 12.32 -36.41
C LEU A 552 -33.58 11.41 -36.01
N THR A 553 -33.42 10.11 -36.17
CA THR A 553 -34.28 9.07 -35.62
C THR A 553 -33.70 8.57 -34.30
N PHE A 554 -34.42 8.80 -33.20
CA PHE A 554 -34.01 8.36 -31.86
C PHE A 554 -34.08 6.84 -31.73
N LEU A 555 -33.01 6.23 -31.12
CA LEU A 555 -32.94 4.78 -30.92
C LEU A 555 -33.24 4.37 -29.47
N GLY A 556 -32.71 5.08 -28.51
CA GLY A 556 -32.83 4.73 -27.12
C GLY A 556 -31.77 5.30 -26.19
N LEU A 557 -31.80 4.84 -24.93
CA LEU A 557 -30.86 5.24 -23.88
C LEU A 557 -30.07 4.03 -23.38
N VAL A 558 -28.83 4.27 -23.01
CA VAL A 558 -27.93 3.29 -22.38
C VAL A 558 -27.44 3.85 -21.06
N GLY A 559 -27.67 3.13 -19.97
CA GLY A 559 -27.22 3.48 -18.62
C GLY A 559 -25.97 2.68 -18.23
N LEU A 560 -24.93 3.41 -17.85
CA LEU A 560 -23.61 2.86 -17.50
C LEU A 560 -23.28 3.19 -16.05
N GLU A 561 -22.57 2.28 -15.39
CA GLU A 561 -22.02 2.51 -14.05
C GLU A 561 -20.64 1.90 -13.96
N ASP A 562 -19.87 2.34 -12.96
CA ASP A 562 -18.63 1.67 -12.51
C ASP A 562 -19.04 0.75 -11.33
N PRO A 563 -19.16 -0.55 -11.54
CA PRO A 563 -19.72 -1.46 -10.55
C PRO A 563 -18.77 -1.65 -9.36
N PRO A 564 -19.29 -1.82 -8.15
CA PRO A 564 -18.49 -2.22 -7.02
C PRO A 564 -17.90 -3.62 -7.21
N ARG A 565 -16.72 -3.86 -6.65
CA ARG A 565 -16.06 -5.17 -6.69
C ARG A 565 -16.83 -6.18 -5.84
N ILE A 566 -16.98 -7.41 -6.32
CA ILE A 566 -17.75 -8.47 -5.68
C ILE A 566 -17.16 -8.86 -4.30
N ASP A 567 -15.83 -8.82 -4.14
CA ASP A 567 -15.11 -9.26 -2.95
C ASP A 567 -15.03 -8.21 -1.82
N ILE A 568 -15.58 -7.01 -2.02
CA ILE A 568 -15.48 -5.91 -1.05
C ILE A 568 -16.48 -6.02 0.09
N GLN A 569 -17.70 -6.51 -0.15
CA GLN A 569 -18.72 -6.58 0.91
C GLN A 569 -18.26 -7.39 2.12
N ASP A 570 -17.66 -8.57 1.90
CA ASP A 570 -17.09 -9.39 2.96
C ASP A 570 -15.96 -8.69 3.71
N SER A 571 -15.15 -7.91 2.98
CA SER A 571 -14.04 -7.14 3.55
C SER A 571 -14.52 -5.99 4.43
N ILE A 572 -15.57 -5.28 4.01
CA ILE A 572 -16.22 -4.23 4.81
C ILE A 572 -16.82 -4.82 6.09
N GLU A 573 -17.47 -5.97 5.99
CA GLU A 573 -18.02 -6.66 7.15
C GLU A 573 -16.93 -7.10 8.13
N GLN A 574 -15.81 -7.63 7.65
CA GLN A 574 -14.64 -7.94 8.48
C GLN A 574 -14.08 -6.69 9.18
N CYS A 575 -14.01 -5.54 8.49
CA CYS A 575 -13.60 -4.28 9.11
C CYS A 575 -14.55 -3.83 10.21
N LYS A 576 -15.88 -3.87 9.97
CA LYS A 576 -16.88 -3.53 10.97
C LYS A 576 -16.79 -4.43 12.20
N ASN A 577 -16.65 -5.75 12.01
CA ASN A 577 -16.45 -6.72 13.08
C ASN A 577 -15.16 -6.48 13.86
N ALA A 578 -14.16 -5.90 13.20
CA ALA A 578 -12.88 -5.52 13.78
C ALA A 578 -12.91 -4.13 14.45
N GLY A 579 -14.07 -3.45 14.52
CA GLY A 579 -14.23 -2.11 15.08
C GLY A 579 -13.59 -1.01 14.23
N ILE A 580 -13.45 -1.21 12.92
CA ILE A 580 -12.83 -0.24 11.99
C ILE A 580 -13.94 0.44 11.19
N ASN A 581 -13.98 1.78 11.23
CA ASN A 581 -14.90 2.59 10.47
C ASN A 581 -14.44 2.71 9.01
N ILE A 582 -15.34 2.43 8.06
CA ILE A 582 -15.08 2.67 6.65
C ILE A 582 -15.76 3.95 6.22
N ARG A 583 -14.99 4.89 5.64
CA ARG A 583 -15.47 6.16 5.11
C ARG A 583 -15.17 6.22 3.63
N MET A 584 -16.21 6.39 2.82
CA MET A 584 -16.06 6.57 1.37
C MET A 584 -15.92 8.05 1.05
N ILE A 585 -14.93 8.39 0.25
CA ILE A 585 -14.64 9.74 -0.20
C ILE A 585 -14.68 9.73 -1.72
N THR A 586 -15.44 10.64 -2.35
CA THR A 586 -15.54 10.65 -3.81
C THR A 586 -15.83 12.05 -4.36
N GLY A 587 -15.36 12.32 -5.59
CA GLY A 587 -15.75 13.48 -6.38
C GLY A 587 -17.16 13.37 -7.00
N ASP A 588 -17.78 12.20 -6.96
CA ASP A 588 -19.09 11.93 -7.53
C ASP A 588 -20.22 12.74 -6.86
N GLN A 589 -21.39 12.70 -7.48
CA GLN A 589 -22.62 13.29 -6.93
C GLN A 589 -23.20 12.43 -5.79
N GLU A 590 -24.03 13.04 -4.95
CA GLU A 590 -24.68 12.42 -3.79
C GLU A 590 -25.39 11.10 -4.12
N ALA A 591 -26.22 11.08 -5.16
CA ALA A 591 -27.01 9.90 -5.53
C ALA A 591 -26.11 8.71 -5.86
N THR A 592 -25.06 8.90 -6.66
CA THR A 592 -24.07 7.87 -7.01
C THR A 592 -23.34 7.36 -5.79
N ALA A 593 -22.84 8.27 -4.95
CA ALA A 593 -22.10 7.94 -3.75
C ALA A 593 -22.97 7.14 -2.76
N LYS A 594 -24.22 7.58 -2.55
CA LYS A 594 -25.16 6.93 -1.65
C LYS A 594 -25.53 5.51 -2.14
N ASN A 595 -25.84 5.34 -3.43
CA ASN A 595 -26.19 4.04 -3.99
C ASN A 595 -25.06 3.02 -3.86
N ILE A 596 -23.84 3.41 -4.18
CA ILE A 596 -22.65 2.55 -4.00
C ILE A 596 -22.42 2.23 -2.52
N GLY A 597 -22.61 3.21 -1.63
CA GLY A 597 -22.53 3.01 -0.19
C GLY A 597 -23.54 2.03 0.37
N LEU A 598 -24.78 2.03 -0.17
CA LEU A 598 -25.84 1.05 0.16
C LEU A 598 -25.47 -0.34 -0.38
N GLU A 599 -25.04 -0.44 -1.63
CA GLU A 599 -24.64 -1.70 -2.26
C GLU A 599 -23.46 -2.34 -1.54
N LEU A 600 -22.46 -1.56 -1.14
CA LEU A 600 -21.31 -1.99 -0.35
C LEU A 600 -21.62 -2.19 1.14
N ARG A 601 -22.83 -1.90 1.57
CA ARG A 601 -23.25 -1.94 3.00
C ARG A 601 -22.41 -1.05 3.91
N ILE A 602 -21.81 0.03 3.38
CA ILE A 602 -21.16 1.08 4.19
C ILE A 602 -22.21 1.79 5.03
N VAL A 603 -23.32 2.14 4.38
CA VAL A 603 -24.53 2.72 4.99
C VAL A 603 -25.74 1.81 4.77
N ASN A 604 -26.78 1.98 5.60
CA ASN A 604 -28.08 1.35 5.45
C ASN A 604 -29.13 2.40 5.08
N GLU A 605 -30.30 2.00 4.59
CA GLU A 605 -31.39 2.93 4.26
C GLU A 605 -31.89 3.73 5.47
N GLU A 606 -31.78 3.18 6.67
CA GLU A 606 -32.21 3.78 7.94
C GLU A 606 -31.20 4.81 8.50
N ASP A 607 -29.96 4.81 8.00
CA ASP A 607 -28.88 5.69 8.48
C ASP A 607 -29.19 7.15 8.13
N LYS A 608 -29.36 8.01 9.14
CA LYS A 608 -29.61 9.44 8.97
C LYS A 608 -28.34 10.23 9.26
N ASN A 609 -28.14 11.35 8.54
CA ASN A 609 -27.02 12.27 8.76
C ASN A 609 -25.61 11.60 8.69
N VAL A 610 -25.41 10.71 7.70
CA VAL A 610 -24.09 10.04 7.49
C VAL A 610 -23.50 10.30 6.10
N VAL A 611 -24.20 11.06 5.25
CA VAL A 611 -23.80 11.43 3.88
C VAL A 611 -23.65 12.93 3.81
N PHE A 612 -22.45 13.42 3.51
CA PHE A 612 -22.12 14.86 3.56
C PHE A 612 -21.46 15.33 2.27
N PRO A 613 -21.75 16.58 1.82
CA PRO A 613 -20.99 17.21 0.74
C PRO A 613 -19.59 17.60 1.20
N GLY A 614 -18.60 17.57 0.30
CA GLY A 614 -17.21 17.94 0.60
C GLY A 614 -17.05 19.34 1.21
N LYS A 615 -17.94 20.29 0.88
CA LYS A 615 -17.92 21.65 1.46
C LYS A 615 -18.04 21.69 2.98
N VAL A 616 -18.59 20.66 3.65
CA VAL A 616 -18.64 20.63 5.12
C VAL A 616 -17.25 20.46 5.74
N LEU A 617 -16.25 20.05 4.95
CA LEU A 617 -14.87 19.86 5.37
C LEU A 617 -14.04 21.15 5.28
N GLU A 618 -14.61 22.23 4.79
CA GLU A 618 -14.00 23.57 4.82
C GLU A 618 -14.21 24.20 6.20
N ASN A 619 -13.17 24.82 6.75
CA ASN A 619 -13.20 25.54 8.04
C ASN A 619 -13.85 24.71 9.18
N ILE A 620 -13.51 23.41 9.29
CA ILE A 620 -14.11 22.49 10.29
C ILE A 620 -13.91 23.03 11.71
N GLU A 621 -12.78 23.70 11.98
CA GLU A 621 -12.45 24.24 13.30
C GLU A 621 -13.41 25.34 13.75
N GLU A 622 -13.99 26.10 12.83
CA GLU A 622 -14.92 27.20 13.08
C GLU A 622 -16.37 26.72 13.30
N LYS A 623 -16.66 25.43 13.01
CA LYS A 623 -18.01 24.85 13.12
C LYS A 623 -18.39 24.57 14.57
N SER A 624 -19.72 24.52 14.83
CA SER A 624 -20.26 24.16 16.12
C SER A 624 -19.81 22.77 16.59
N VAL A 625 -19.81 22.51 17.89
CA VAL A 625 -19.46 21.19 18.45
C VAL A 625 -20.39 20.12 17.89
N GLN A 626 -21.69 20.42 17.72
CA GLN A 626 -22.67 19.49 17.20
C GLN A 626 -22.40 19.14 15.74
N ASP A 627 -22.11 20.15 14.88
CA ASP A 627 -21.77 19.90 13.46
C ASP A 627 -20.49 19.04 13.33
N ARG A 628 -19.50 19.30 14.19
CA ARG A 628 -18.26 18.49 14.21
C ARG A 628 -18.50 17.05 14.62
N GLU A 629 -19.41 16.78 15.57
CA GLU A 629 -19.80 15.42 15.95
C GLU A 629 -20.58 14.72 14.83
N GLU A 630 -21.45 15.44 14.11
CA GLU A 630 -22.14 14.86 12.94
C GLU A 630 -21.14 14.51 11.83
N ILE A 631 -20.17 15.38 11.53
CA ILE A 631 -19.11 15.11 10.54
C ILE A 631 -18.25 13.90 10.98
N LEU A 632 -17.94 13.78 12.29
CA LEU A 632 -17.21 12.63 12.84
C LEU A 632 -17.94 11.30 12.60
N ASN A 633 -19.27 11.30 12.61
CA ASN A 633 -20.09 10.14 12.33
C ASN A 633 -20.36 9.93 10.82
N GLY A 634 -19.89 10.84 9.96
CA GLY A 634 -20.02 10.76 8.51
C GLY A 634 -19.38 9.49 7.94
N LYS A 635 -20.11 8.78 7.07
CA LYS A 635 -19.64 7.55 6.41
C LYS A 635 -19.36 7.76 4.92
N ILE A 636 -20.01 8.75 4.30
CA ILE A 636 -19.87 9.06 2.87
C ILE A 636 -19.68 10.57 2.71
N PHE A 637 -18.62 10.95 1.98
CA PHE A 637 -18.33 12.33 1.60
C PHE A 637 -18.32 12.43 0.08
N TYR A 638 -19.22 13.23 -0.50
CA TYR A 638 -19.39 13.39 -1.93
C TYR A 638 -18.95 14.77 -2.42
N ARG A 639 -18.58 14.89 -3.72
CA ARG A 639 -18.02 16.12 -4.33
C ARG A 639 -16.86 16.69 -3.53
N VAL A 640 -15.93 15.82 -3.13
CA VAL A 640 -14.79 16.18 -2.31
C VAL A 640 -13.62 16.62 -3.17
N ALA A 641 -13.10 17.83 -2.91
CA ALA A 641 -11.89 18.36 -3.53
C ALA A 641 -10.61 17.81 -2.79
N PRO A 642 -9.42 17.87 -3.41
CA PRO A 642 -8.17 17.37 -2.80
C PRO A 642 -7.85 17.97 -1.43
N GLU A 643 -8.00 19.30 -1.26
CA GLU A 643 -7.78 19.97 0.02
C GLU A 643 -8.74 19.50 1.12
N GLN A 644 -9.98 19.19 0.74
CA GLN A 644 -11.00 18.70 1.67
C GLN A 644 -10.68 17.27 2.14
N LYS A 645 -10.02 16.43 1.31
CA LYS A 645 -9.50 15.12 1.74
C LYS A 645 -8.46 15.28 2.85
N LEU A 646 -7.53 16.22 2.68
CA LEU A 646 -6.51 16.55 3.68
C LEU A 646 -7.13 17.03 5.00
N ASN A 647 -8.12 17.94 4.93
CA ASN A 647 -8.83 18.47 6.10
C ASN A 647 -9.56 17.35 6.87
N LEU A 648 -10.22 16.42 6.15
CA LEU A 648 -10.89 15.30 6.80
C LEU A 648 -9.90 14.41 7.56
N VAL A 649 -8.76 14.06 6.95
CA VAL A 649 -7.72 13.26 7.59
C VAL A 649 -7.22 13.95 8.85
N GLY A 650 -6.87 15.25 8.78
CA GLY A 650 -6.42 16.04 9.93
C GLY A 650 -7.47 16.07 11.05
N PHE A 651 -8.72 16.35 10.70
CA PHE A 651 -9.83 16.38 11.66
C PHE A 651 -10.03 15.05 12.40
N LEU A 652 -9.96 13.92 11.68
CA LEU A 652 -10.09 12.60 12.30
C LEU A 652 -8.91 12.29 13.24
N GLN A 653 -7.69 12.67 12.85
CA GLN A 653 -6.49 12.52 13.67
C GLN A 653 -6.57 13.34 14.96
N ASP A 654 -7.08 14.57 14.90
CA ASP A 654 -7.29 15.46 16.07
C ASP A 654 -8.34 14.90 17.05
N LYS A 655 -9.23 14.04 16.55
CA LYS A 655 -10.20 13.30 17.37
C LYS A 655 -9.65 11.97 17.93
N GLY A 656 -8.36 11.69 17.71
CA GLY A 656 -7.68 10.49 18.21
C GLY A 656 -7.84 9.25 17.31
N GLU A 657 -8.44 9.39 16.12
CA GLU A 657 -8.53 8.30 15.17
C GLU A 657 -7.15 7.98 14.55
N VAL A 658 -6.89 6.71 14.29
CA VAL A 658 -5.75 6.25 13.49
C VAL A 658 -6.24 6.02 12.07
N VAL A 659 -5.88 6.92 11.18
CA VAL A 659 -6.45 7.03 9.83
C VAL A 659 -5.57 6.33 8.80
N ALA A 660 -6.13 5.33 8.10
CA ALA A 660 -5.60 4.83 6.84
C ALA A 660 -6.31 5.53 5.67
N MET A 661 -5.58 6.13 4.75
CA MET A 661 -6.12 6.80 3.57
C MET A 661 -5.70 6.07 2.30
N THR A 662 -6.65 5.74 1.41
CA THR A 662 -6.33 5.18 0.10
C THR A 662 -6.41 6.23 -0.99
N GLY A 663 -5.55 6.10 -2.01
CA GLY A 663 -5.57 6.96 -3.17
C GLY A 663 -4.73 6.41 -4.32
N ASP A 664 -4.97 6.87 -5.53
CA ASP A 664 -4.23 6.49 -6.73
C ASP A 664 -3.70 7.70 -7.51
N GLY A 665 -4.29 8.87 -7.28
CA GLY A 665 -3.96 10.11 -7.95
C GLY A 665 -2.91 10.96 -7.21
N VAL A 666 -2.45 12.00 -7.90
CA VAL A 666 -1.58 13.02 -7.31
C VAL A 666 -2.36 13.94 -6.39
N ASN A 667 -3.63 14.15 -6.71
CA ASN A 667 -4.56 14.90 -5.87
C ASN A 667 -4.75 14.28 -4.48
N ASP A 668 -4.43 12.98 -4.33
CA ASP A 668 -4.51 12.27 -3.07
C ASP A 668 -3.21 12.35 -2.26
N ALA A 669 -2.08 12.65 -2.90
CA ALA A 669 -0.76 12.60 -2.28
C ALA A 669 -0.65 13.41 -0.97
N PRO A 670 -1.18 14.64 -0.85
CA PRO A 670 -1.16 15.37 0.41
C PRO A 670 -1.94 14.68 1.53
N ALA A 671 -3.09 14.07 1.21
CA ALA A 671 -3.91 13.33 2.17
C ALA A 671 -3.28 11.98 2.54
N LEU A 672 -2.62 11.29 1.58
CA LEU A 672 -1.86 10.07 1.80
C LEU A 672 -0.70 10.30 2.75
N GLU A 673 0.08 11.38 2.55
CA GLU A 673 1.21 11.71 3.42
C GLU A 673 0.79 12.17 4.81
N LYS A 674 -0.34 12.88 4.92
CA LYS A 674 -0.89 13.36 6.20
C LYS A 674 -1.45 12.21 7.05
N ALA A 675 -2.00 11.18 6.43
CA ALA A 675 -2.59 10.03 7.12
C ALA A 675 -1.57 9.32 8.02
N ASP A 676 -2.06 8.58 9.04
CA ASP A 676 -1.18 7.72 9.83
C ASP A 676 -0.64 6.57 8.97
N ILE A 677 -1.38 6.21 7.91
CA ILE A 677 -0.99 5.22 6.90
C ILE A 677 -1.54 5.64 5.53
N GLY A 678 -0.69 6.11 4.64
CA GLY A 678 -1.03 6.28 3.23
C GLY A 678 -0.97 4.94 2.50
N VAL A 679 -1.99 4.65 1.68
CA VAL A 679 -2.15 3.40 0.93
C VAL A 679 -2.31 3.72 -0.54
N ALA A 680 -1.29 3.47 -1.35
CA ALA A 680 -1.34 3.71 -2.79
C ALA A 680 -1.70 2.45 -3.59
N MET A 681 -2.37 2.64 -4.72
CA MET A 681 -2.58 1.61 -5.72
C MET A 681 -1.26 1.30 -6.44
N GLY A 682 -0.96 0.04 -6.69
CA GLY A 682 0.33 -0.39 -7.24
C GLY A 682 0.35 -0.43 -8.77
N ARG A 683 -0.79 -0.79 -9.38
CA ARG A 683 -0.92 -0.87 -10.85
C ARG A 683 -1.34 0.47 -11.44
N ARG A 684 -2.37 1.11 -10.87
CA ARG A 684 -2.96 2.37 -11.34
C ARG A 684 -2.36 3.60 -10.68
N GLY A 685 -1.91 3.44 -9.43
CA GLY A 685 -1.41 4.58 -8.66
C GLY A 685 -0.25 5.28 -9.35
N THR A 686 -0.33 6.60 -9.38
CA THR A 686 0.76 7.45 -9.87
C THR A 686 2.02 7.24 -9.03
N GLN A 687 3.16 7.57 -9.59
CA GLN A 687 4.43 7.48 -8.86
C GLN A 687 4.40 8.36 -7.60
N VAL A 688 3.76 9.54 -7.68
CA VAL A 688 3.61 10.48 -6.55
C VAL A 688 2.82 9.85 -5.41
N ALA A 689 1.65 9.27 -5.71
CA ALA A 689 0.84 8.58 -4.72
C ALA A 689 1.62 7.44 -4.05
N ARG A 690 2.38 6.67 -4.83
CA ARG A 690 3.23 5.57 -4.32
C ARG A 690 4.39 6.05 -3.46
N GLU A 691 4.98 7.21 -3.77
CA GLU A 691 6.07 7.81 -2.99
C GLU A 691 5.58 8.50 -1.71
N ALA A 692 4.36 9.07 -1.74
CA ALA A 692 3.70 9.67 -0.58
C ALA A 692 3.14 8.63 0.41
N SER A 693 3.12 7.34 0.04
CA SER A 693 2.46 6.30 0.81
C SER A 693 3.42 5.36 1.53
N GLU A 694 3.07 4.93 2.74
CA GLU A 694 3.77 3.91 3.50
C GLU A 694 3.45 2.50 3.00
N MET A 695 2.32 2.30 2.30
CA MET A 695 1.84 1.00 1.82
C MET A 695 1.41 1.06 0.35
N ILE A 696 1.76 0.03 -0.42
CA ILE A 696 1.39 -0.09 -1.84
C ILE A 696 0.70 -1.44 -2.08
N LEU A 697 -0.48 -1.41 -2.71
CA LEU A 697 -1.28 -2.59 -3.07
C LEU A 697 -0.94 -3.07 -4.49
N LYS A 698 -0.23 -4.18 -4.65
CA LYS A 698 0.15 -4.72 -5.97
C LYS A 698 -1.02 -5.11 -6.87
N ASP A 699 -2.15 -5.43 -6.29
CA ASP A 699 -3.36 -5.91 -6.96
C ASP A 699 -4.50 -4.88 -6.99
N ASP A 700 -4.27 -3.69 -6.42
CA ASP A 700 -5.24 -2.59 -6.27
C ASP A 700 -6.54 -3.02 -5.58
N LYS A 701 -6.45 -4.01 -4.66
CA LYS A 701 -7.62 -4.58 -4.00
C LYS A 701 -7.75 -4.12 -2.55
N PHE A 702 -8.95 -3.71 -2.17
CA PHE A 702 -9.29 -3.36 -0.78
C PHE A 702 -9.10 -4.56 0.18
N THR A 703 -9.36 -5.80 -0.30
CA THR A 703 -9.14 -7.04 0.47
C THR A 703 -7.71 -7.17 0.98
N SER A 704 -6.71 -6.66 0.24
CA SER A 704 -5.31 -6.66 0.63
C SER A 704 -5.03 -5.69 1.79
N ILE A 705 -5.81 -4.60 1.94
CA ILE A 705 -5.75 -3.70 3.12
C ILE A 705 -6.20 -4.46 4.37
N VAL A 706 -7.35 -5.15 4.28
CA VAL A 706 -7.91 -5.92 5.41
C VAL A 706 -6.94 -7.02 5.86
N ALA A 707 -6.34 -7.72 4.91
CA ALA A 707 -5.29 -8.71 5.19
C ALA A 707 -4.07 -8.06 5.88
N ALA A 708 -3.64 -6.88 5.44
CA ALA A 708 -2.53 -6.15 6.03
C ALA A 708 -2.84 -5.70 7.47
N VAL A 709 -4.04 -5.20 7.75
CA VAL A 709 -4.51 -4.89 9.11
C VAL A 709 -4.46 -6.13 10.01
N ARG A 710 -4.97 -7.27 9.52
CA ARG A 710 -4.91 -8.55 10.24
C ARG A 710 -3.48 -8.92 10.61
N TYR A 711 -2.55 -8.85 9.64
CA TYR A 711 -1.14 -9.14 9.92
C TYR A 711 -0.50 -8.12 10.85
N GLY A 712 -0.83 -6.83 10.74
CA GLY A 712 -0.38 -5.80 11.67
C GLY A 712 -0.75 -6.13 13.11
N ARG A 713 -2.01 -6.53 13.37
CA ARG A 713 -2.50 -6.96 14.70
C ARG A 713 -1.74 -8.19 15.22
N ILE A 714 -1.57 -9.22 14.39
CA ILE A 714 -0.83 -10.45 14.74
C ILE A 714 0.62 -10.12 15.12
N ILE A 715 1.28 -9.25 14.36
CA ILE A 715 2.66 -8.86 14.62
C ILE A 715 2.79 -8.17 15.97
N VAL A 716 1.89 -7.24 16.29
CA VAL A 716 1.90 -6.53 17.58
C VAL A 716 1.60 -7.49 18.73
N ASP A 717 0.66 -8.42 18.58
CA ASP A 717 0.38 -9.45 19.59
C ASP A 717 1.58 -10.37 19.82
N ASN A 718 2.27 -10.78 18.75
CA ASN A 718 3.50 -11.57 18.86
C ASN A 718 4.63 -10.78 19.56
N ILE A 719 4.74 -9.47 19.30
CA ILE A 719 5.68 -8.59 20.00
C ILE A 719 5.35 -8.56 21.47
N ARG A 720 4.08 -8.41 21.85
CA ARG A 720 3.65 -8.45 23.25
C ARG A 720 4.00 -9.78 23.92
N LYS A 721 3.77 -10.92 23.24
CA LYS A 721 4.08 -12.27 23.74
C LYS A 721 5.57 -12.42 24.08
N PHE A 722 6.46 -12.07 23.15
CA PHE A 722 7.88 -12.25 23.43
C PHE A 722 8.44 -11.22 24.43
N VAL A 723 7.91 -9.98 24.47
CA VAL A 723 8.27 -8.99 25.49
C VAL A 723 7.86 -9.46 26.87
N PHE A 724 6.62 -9.97 27.01
CA PHE A 724 6.14 -10.55 28.25
C PHE A 724 7.01 -11.72 28.71
N TYR A 725 7.36 -12.63 27.78
CA TYR A 725 8.24 -13.77 28.03
C TYR A 725 9.60 -13.33 28.57
N LEU A 726 10.30 -12.46 27.82
CA LEU A 726 11.64 -11.98 28.20
C LEU A 726 11.63 -11.26 29.55
N LEU A 727 10.64 -10.40 29.81
CA LEU A 727 10.53 -9.69 31.08
C LEU A 727 10.28 -10.63 32.27
N SER A 728 9.51 -11.70 32.06
CA SER A 728 9.28 -12.72 33.11
C SER A 728 10.56 -13.49 33.42
N CYS A 729 11.34 -13.88 32.40
CA CYS A 729 12.61 -14.56 32.56
C CYS A 729 13.63 -13.67 33.30
N ASN A 730 13.85 -12.44 32.83
CA ASN A 730 14.79 -11.53 33.45
C ASN A 730 14.40 -11.18 34.92
N LEU A 731 13.10 -11.00 35.18
CA LEU A 731 12.65 -10.74 36.57
C LEU A 731 12.93 -11.93 37.45
N SER A 732 12.77 -13.18 36.99
CA SER A 732 13.11 -14.38 37.77
C SER A 732 14.58 -14.46 38.13
N GLU A 733 15.49 -14.12 37.20
CA GLU A 733 16.93 -14.04 37.40
C GLU A 733 17.31 -13.03 38.49
N ILE A 734 16.73 -11.81 38.39
CA ILE A 734 16.94 -10.75 39.37
C ILE A 734 16.46 -11.20 40.75
N LEU A 735 15.26 -11.78 40.82
CA LEU A 735 14.66 -12.22 42.10
C LEU A 735 15.42 -13.39 42.75
N VAL A 736 15.94 -14.33 41.95
CA VAL A 736 16.77 -15.44 42.45
C VAL A 736 18.02 -14.89 43.12
N ILE A 737 18.75 -13.98 42.47
CA ILE A 737 19.96 -13.36 43.04
C ILE A 737 19.63 -12.50 44.27
N PHE A 738 18.60 -11.67 44.18
CA PHE A 738 18.16 -10.79 45.24
C PHE A 738 17.78 -11.57 46.51
N LEU A 739 16.88 -12.56 46.38
CA LEU A 739 16.40 -13.34 47.51
C LEU A 739 17.52 -14.23 48.09
N ALA A 740 18.36 -14.84 47.24
CA ALA A 740 19.50 -15.60 47.74
C ALA A 740 20.44 -14.71 48.60
N THR A 741 20.72 -13.48 48.12
CA THR A 741 21.54 -12.53 48.88
C THR A 741 20.87 -12.08 50.17
N MET A 742 19.58 -11.84 50.18
CA MET A 742 18.81 -11.44 51.35
C MET A 742 18.70 -12.56 52.41
N LEU A 743 18.60 -13.82 51.95
CA LEU A 743 18.56 -15.03 52.80
C LEU A 743 19.94 -15.54 53.24
N ASP A 744 20.98 -14.82 52.92
CA ASP A 744 22.38 -15.18 53.21
C ASP A 744 22.81 -16.54 52.62
N LEU A 745 22.22 -16.92 51.43
CA LEU A 745 22.57 -18.12 50.70
C LEU A 745 23.78 -17.87 49.80
N PRO A 746 24.58 -18.90 49.44
CA PRO A 746 25.55 -18.82 48.35
C PRO A 746 24.85 -18.46 47.06
N LEU A 747 25.60 -17.83 46.11
CA LEU A 747 25.02 -17.52 44.81
C LEU A 747 24.55 -18.80 44.11
N PRO A 748 23.23 -18.88 43.77
CA PRO A 748 22.67 -20.05 43.09
C PRO A 748 23.07 -20.16 41.64
N ILE A 749 23.43 -19.01 41.01
CA ILE A 749 23.72 -18.89 39.58
C ILE A 749 24.82 -17.86 39.38
N TYR A 750 25.83 -18.20 38.52
CA TYR A 750 26.94 -17.30 38.19
C TYR A 750 26.61 -16.31 37.09
N PRO A 751 27.29 -15.14 36.99
CA PRO A 751 27.06 -14.14 35.96
C PRO A 751 27.17 -14.70 34.52
N LEU A 752 28.13 -15.60 34.27
CA LEU A 752 28.32 -16.25 32.97
C LEU A 752 27.15 -17.16 32.57
N GLN A 753 26.55 -17.85 33.56
CA GLN A 753 25.38 -18.71 33.33
C GLN A 753 24.18 -17.88 32.96
N ILE A 754 23.95 -16.72 33.61
CA ILE A 754 22.87 -15.79 33.27
C ILE A 754 23.07 -15.25 31.84
N LEU A 755 24.28 -14.84 31.52
CA LEU A 755 24.63 -14.37 30.17
C LEU A 755 24.36 -15.44 29.08
N PHE A 756 24.68 -16.72 29.40
CA PHE A 756 24.36 -17.85 28.53
C PHE A 756 22.83 -18.04 28.39
N LEU A 757 22.08 -17.96 29.49
CA LEU A 757 20.60 -18.06 29.45
C LEU A 757 20.02 -16.98 28.57
N ASN A 758 20.34 -15.70 28.80
CA ASN A 758 19.84 -14.57 28.04
C ASN A 758 20.14 -14.69 26.51
N MET A 759 21.29 -15.28 26.15
CA MET A 759 21.66 -15.42 24.75
C MET A 759 21.07 -16.67 24.09
N VAL A 760 20.95 -17.78 24.81
CA VAL A 760 20.54 -19.08 24.27
C VAL A 760 19.08 -19.38 24.58
N THR A 761 18.69 -19.39 25.85
CA THR A 761 17.33 -19.80 26.26
C THR A 761 16.28 -18.73 26.05
N ASP A 762 16.66 -17.45 25.94
CA ASP A 762 15.71 -16.35 25.77
C ASP A 762 15.53 -15.95 24.32
N VAL A 763 16.64 -15.75 23.57
CA VAL A 763 16.57 -15.22 22.21
C VAL A 763 15.88 -16.20 21.25
N PHE A 764 16.22 -17.49 21.28
CA PHE A 764 15.66 -18.45 20.32
C PHE A 764 14.16 -18.73 20.54
N PRO A 765 13.65 -18.92 21.78
CA PRO A 765 12.23 -19.05 22.02
C PRO A 765 11.45 -17.75 21.80
N ALA A 766 12.00 -16.58 22.14
CA ALA A 766 11.40 -15.28 21.83
C ALA A 766 11.22 -15.11 20.31
N PHE A 767 12.24 -15.50 19.53
CA PHE A 767 12.14 -15.52 18.07
C PHE A 767 11.08 -16.50 17.57
N ALA A 768 10.95 -17.67 18.19
CA ALA A 768 9.90 -18.63 17.86
C ALA A 768 8.49 -18.06 18.11
N LEU A 769 8.28 -17.37 19.24
CA LEU A 769 7.02 -16.69 19.55
C LEU A 769 6.67 -15.62 18.50
N SER A 770 7.68 -14.93 17.97
CA SER A 770 7.48 -13.95 16.90
C SER A 770 6.90 -14.53 15.60
N THR A 771 6.92 -15.86 15.46
CA THR A 771 6.46 -16.57 14.27
C THR A 771 5.02 -17.11 14.37
N CYS A 772 4.34 -16.94 15.49
CA CYS A 772 2.97 -17.41 15.69
C CYS A 772 2.00 -16.79 14.67
N GLU A 773 1.02 -17.59 14.22
CA GLU A 773 0.07 -17.17 13.19
C GLU A 773 -1.07 -16.31 13.71
N GLY A 774 -1.18 -16.13 15.01
CA GLY A 774 -2.27 -15.41 15.69
C GLY A 774 -3.56 -16.23 15.77
N SER A 775 -4.54 -15.76 16.55
CA SER A 775 -5.83 -16.42 16.67
C SER A 775 -6.77 -16.04 15.51
N GLU A 776 -7.78 -16.87 15.26
CA GLU A 776 -8.84 -16.59 14.29
C GLU A 776 -9.69 -15.36 14.69
N ASN A 777 -9.68 -15.02 15.97
CA ASN A 777 -10.47 -13.93 16.54
C ASN A 777 -9.80 -12.53 16.44
N VAL A 778 -8.61 -12.44 15.86
CA VAL A 778 -7.86 -11.17 15.76
C VAL A 778 -8.66 -10.05 15.08
N MET A 779 -9.54 -10.40 14.12
CA MET A 779 -10.43 -9.47 13.42
C MET A 779 -11.83 -9.34 14.06
N LYS A 780 -12.02 -9.83 15.29
CA LYS A 780 -13.25 -9.65 16.08
C LYS A 780 -13.03 -8.72 17.28
N ARG A 781 -11.83 -8.19 17.44
CA ARG A 781 -11.44 -7.29 18.55
C ARG A 781 -11.43 -5.85 18.04
N ASN A 782 -11.79 -4.90 18.90
CA ASN A 782 -11.63 -3.47 18.58
C ASN A 782 -10.16 -3.10 18.38
N PRO A 783 -9.89 -2.04 17.61
CA PRO A 783 -8.55 -1.49 17.46
C PRO A 783 -7.97 -1.11 18.83
N ARG A 784 -6.65 -1.10 18.89
CA ARG A 784 -5.91 -0.67 20.08
C ARG A 784 -5.88 0.85 20.12
N ASP A 785 -5.88 1.38 21.35
CA ASP A 785 -5.65 2.80 21.55
C ASP A 785 -4.25 3.19 21.03
N LYS A 786 -4.15 4.35 20.38
CA LYS A 786 -2.91 4.89 19.84
C LYS A 786 -1.81 5.01 20.89
N ASP A 787 -2.17 5.32 22.13
CA ASP A 787 -1.24 5.51 23.25
C ASP A 787 -1.10 4.28 24.18
N GLU A 788 -1.76 3.17 23.85
CA GLU A 788 -1.70 1.95 24.67
C GLU A 788 -0.26 1.40 24.74
N ASP A 789 0.25 1.22 25.96
CA ASP A 789 1.54 0.61 26.21
C ASP A 789 1.58 -0.85 25.70
N ILE A 790 2.76 -1.32 25.26
CA ILE A 790 2.98 -2.71 24.82
C ILE A 790 2.60 -3.68 25.91
N ILE A 791 2.99 -3.38 27.16
CA ILE A 791 2.71 -4.15 28.38
C ILE A 791 1.68 -3.40 29.22
N LYS A 792 0.46 -3.95 29.31
CA LYS A 792 -0.63 -3.44 30.15
C LYS A 792 -0.39 -3.75 31.62
N ASN A 793 -1.08 -3.08 32.50
CA ASN A 793 -0.99 -3.34 33.96
C ASN A 793 -1.25 -4.81 34.32
N ILE A 794 -2.19 -5.45 33.64
CA ILE A 794 -2.49 -6.88 33.88
C ILE A 794 -1.30 -7.78 33.48
N HIS A 795 -0.57 -7.43 32.45
CA HIS A 795 0.64 -8.17 32.04
C HIS A 795 1.78 -7.99 33.04
N TRP A 796 1.92 -6.81 33.69
CA TRP A 796 2.89 -6.61 34.76
C TRP A 796 2.62 -7.53 35.96
N ILE A 797 1.34 -7.70 36.33
CA ILE A 797 0.96 -8.66 37.38
C ILE A 797 1.36 -10.07 36.96
N GLY A 798 1.09 -10.48 35.72
CA GLY A 798 1.48 -11.77 35.19
C GLY A 798 3.00 -11.99 35.22
N ILE A 799 3.80 -10.97 34.80
CA ILE A 799 5.27 -11.00 34.80
C ILE A 799 5.78 -11.25 36.23
N VAL A 800 5.22 -10.54 37.24
CA VAL A 800 5.60 -10.72 38.66
C VAL A 800 5.23 -12.11 39.17
N ILE A 801 4.05 -12.61 38.87
CA ILE A 801 3.61 -13.95 39.26
C ILE A 801 4.51 -15.04 38.69
N TYR A 802 4.74 -15.02 37.36
CA TYR A 802 5.60 -16.02 36.73
C TYR A 802 7.06 -15.90 37.16
N GLY A 803 7.58 -14.67 37.32
CA GLY A 803 8.90 -14.43 37.90
C GLY A 803 9.06 -15.04 39.31
N LEU A 804 8.07 -14.86 40.19
CA LEU A 804 8.06 -15.44 41.53
C LEU A 804 7.97 -16.97 41.51
N ILE A 805 7.12 -17.58 40.67
CA ILE A 805 6.99 -19.02 40.52
C ILE A 805 8.33 -19.64 40.08
N MET A 806 8.99 -19.08 39.05
CA MET A 806 10.28 -19.54 38.57
C MET A 806 11.35 -19.39 39.66
N THR A 807 11.39 -18.26 40.34
CA THR A 807 12.32 -17.99 41.47
C THR A 807 12.13 -19.00 42.59
N PHE A 808 10.90 -19.23 43.00
CA PHE A 808 10.61 -20.19 44.06
C PHE A 808 11.03 -21.62 43.68
N SER A 809 10.77 -22.01 42.42
CA SER A 809 11.22 -23.30 41.86
C SER A 809 12.75 -23.48 41.94
N VAL A 810 13.51 -22.43 41.57
CA VAL A 810 14.99 -22.44 41.58
C VAL A 810 15.52 -22.51 43.01
N LEU A 811 14.98 -21.68 43.94
CA LEU A 811 15.42 -21.68 45.35
C LEU A 811 15.06 -22.98 46.05
N SER A 812 13.91 -23.59 45.72
CA SER A 812 13.54 -24.92 46.24
C SER A 812 14.51 -26.01 45.74
N SER A 813 14.80 -26.02 44.43
CA SER A 813 15.77 -26.99 43.88
C SER A 813 17.18 -26.78 44.44
N PHE A 814 17.60 -25.55 44.69
CA PHE A 814 18.85 -25.20 45.40
C PHE A 814 18.88 -25.81 46.79
N MET A 815 17.82 -25.63 47.62
CA MET A 815 17.74 -26.19 48.94
C MET A 815 17.72 -27.71 48.98
N VAL A 816 16.99 -28.36 48.03
CA VAL A 816 16.99 -29.81 47.91
C VAL A 816 18.37 -30.31 47.49
N ALA A 817 19.05 -29.64 46.55
CA ALA A 817 20.40 -30.02 46.14
C ALA A 817 21.43 -29.94 47.30
N ARG A 818 21.29 -28.89 48.14
CA ARG A 818 22.16 -28.65 49.28
C ARG A 818 21.84 -29.56 50.47
N ASP A 819 20.59 -29.58 50.92
CA ASP A 819 20.21 -30.10 52.25
C ASP A 819 19.76 -31.60 52.18
N VAL A 820 19.23 -32.03 51.01
CA VAL A 820 18.75 -33.41 50.84
C VAL A 820 19.76 -34.30 50.06
N LEU A 821 20.29 -33.76 48.96
CA LEU A 821 21.22 -34.50 48.10
C LEU A 821 22.69 -34.35 48.54
N GLY A 822 23.01 -33.33 49.35
CA GLY A 822 24.34 -33.08 49.87
C GLY A 822 25.39 -32.80 48.80
N LEU A 823 24.99 -32.17 47.68
CA LEU A 823 25.88 -31.93 46.56
C LEU A 823 26.91 -30.85 46.89
N GLY A 824 28.09 -30.94 46.29
CA GLY A 824 29.08 -29.89 46.38
C GLY A 824 28.62 -28.61 45.68
N ARG A 825 29.35 -27.49 45.88
CA ARG A 825 29.00 -26.15 45.40
C ARG A 825 28.69 -26.14 43.89
N GLU A 826 29.52 -26.77 43.08
CA GLU A 826 29.32 -26.88 41.62
C GLU A 826 28.03 -27.63 41.28
N GLY A 827 27.75 -28.76 41.91
CA GLY A 827 26.52 -29.49 41.72
C GLY A 827 25.25 -28.72 42.08
N ILE A 828 25.28 -27.95 43.20
CA ILE A 828 24.16 -27.09 43.61
C ILE A 828 23.90 -26.00 42.59
N VAL A 829 24.95 -25.34 42.10
CA VAL A 829 24.85 -24.27 41.08
C VAL A 829 24.36 -24.86 39.74
N THR A 830 24.85 -26.04 39.36
CA THR A 830 24.37 -26.73 38.12
C THR A 830 22.89 -27.07 38.18
N VAL A 831 22.41 -27.62 39.32
CA VAL A 831 20.97 -27.91 39.52
C VAL A 831 20.13 -26.64 39.44
N SER A 832 20.57 -25.55 40.06
CA SER A 832 19.88 -24.26 40.01
C SER A 832 19.83 -23.68 38.63
N PHE A 833 20.94 -23.68 37.92
CA PHE A 833 21.10 -23.21 36.53
C PHE A 833 20.18 -24.01 35.57
N LEU A 834 20.21 -25.35 35.63
CA LEU A 834 19.34 -26.16 34.77
C LEU A 834 17.86 -25.98 35.11
N THR A 835 17.50 -25.87 36.43
CA THR A 835 16.12 -25.61 36.86
C THR A 835 15.61 -24.29 36.28
N LEU A 836 16.40 -23.21 36.34
CA LEU A 836 16.01 -21.93 35.74
C LEU A 836 15.87 -22.04 34.24
N ALA A 837 16.86 -22.63 33.55
CA ALA A 837 16.83 -22.83 32.10
C ALA A 837 15.57 -23.57 31.63
N PHE A 838 15.24 -24.71 32.27
CA PHE A 838 14.03 -25.46 31.91
C PHE A 838 12.74 -24.70 32.26
N ASN A 839 12.68 -23.97 33.35
CA ASN A 839 11.51 -23.14 33.69
C ASN A 839 11.28 -22.07 32.60
N GLN A 840 12.33 -21.39 32.13
CA GLN A 840 12.25 -20.42 31.04
C GLN A 840 11.81 -21.08 29.73
N LEU A 841 12.41 -22.22 29.34
CA LEU A 841 12.03 -22.93 28.12
C LEU A 841 10.57 -23.38 28.11
N TRP A 842 10.06 -23.93 29.23
CA TRP A 842 8.66 -24.35 29.33
C TRP A 842 7.70 -23.17 29.46
N HIS A 843 8.16 -22.00 29.95
CA HIS A 843 7.36 -20.78 30.04
C HIS A 843 6.85 -20.28 28.70
N VAL A 844 7.53 -20.62 27.58
CA VAL A 844 7.09 -20.34 26.21
C VAL A 844 5.64 -20.77 25.95
N PHE A 845 5.23 -21.93 26.50
CA PHE A 845 3.87 -22.44 26.30
C PHE A 845 2.79 -21.68 27.09
N ASN A 846 3.19 -20.84 28.05
CA ASN A 846 2.29 -19.94 28.75
C ASN A 846 1.98 -18.65 27.94
N MET A 847 2.71 -18.40 26.82
CA MET A 847 2.56 -17.22 25.96
C MET A 847 1.44 -17.39 24.92
N ARG A 848 0.43 -18.17 25.21
CA ARG A 848 -0.79 -18.31 24.40
C ARG A 848 -1.68 -17.08 24.51
N GLU A 849 -2.61 -16.92 23.57
CA GLU A 849 -3.68 -15.91 23.69
C GLU A 849 -4.71 -16.31 24.75
N ASP A 850 -5.28 -15.30 25.45
CA ASP A 850 -6.19 -15.53 26.58
C ASP A 850 -7.45 -16.32 26.20
N ASP A 851 -7.91 -16.18 24.94
CA ASP A 851 -9.10 -16.84 24.38
C ASP A 851 -8.81 -18.22 23.78
N THR A 852 -7.57 -18.73 23.87
CA THR A 852 -7.20 -20.03 23.31
C THR A 852 -7.05 -21.14 24.38
N PRO A 853 -7.43 -22.39 24.10
CA PRO A 853 -7.35 -23.49 25.05
C PRO A 853 -5.89 -23.83 25.40
N PHE A 854 -5.67 -24.40 26.60
CA PHE A 854 -4.33 -24.80 27.05
C PHE A 854 -3.70 -25.90 26.16
N ILE A 855 -4.53 -26.79 25.61
CA ILE A 855 -4.11 -27.85 24.69
C ILE A 855 -4.57 -27.49 23.27
N GLY A 856 -3.66 -27.54 22.30
CA GLY A 856 -3.97 -27.28 20.91
C GLY A 856 -3.99 -25.80 20.51
N ASN A 857 -3.38 -24.92 21.31
CA ASN A 857 -3.22 -23.49 21.00
C ASN A 857 -2.18 -23.22 19.89
N GLU A 858 -2.12 -21.97 19.45
CA GLU A 858 -1.26 -21.50 18.34
C GLU A 858 0.24 -21.67 18.62
N VAL A 859 0.66 -21.64 19.90
CA VAL A 859 2.07 -21.81 20.28
C VAL A 859 2.48 -23.28 20.17
N LYS A 860 1.65 -24.21 20.69
CA LYS A 860 1.92 -25.66 20.64
C LYS A 860 1.83 -26.24 19.24
N LYS A 861 0.94 -25.73 18.39
CA LYS A 861 0.80 -26.14 16.99
C LYS A 861 1.96 -25.65 16.13
N ASN A 862 2.67 -24.60 16.54
CA ASN A 862 3.74 -23.99 15.76
C ASN A 862 5.02 -24.84 15.85
N ARG A 863 5.37 -25.55 14.75
CA ARG A 863 6.62 -26.31 14.65
C ARG A 863 7.88 -25.46 14.84
N TYR A 864 7.81 -24.14 14.54
CA TYR A 864 8.93 -23.22 14.76
C TYR A 864 9.17 -22.90 16.23
N VAL A 865 8.31 -23.34 17.17
CA VAL A 865 8.54 -23.29 18.62
C VAL A 865 9.33 -24.51 19.07
N TRP A 866 9.00 -25.69 18.58
CA TRP A 866 9.65 -26.95 18.97
C TRP A 866 11.11 -27.05 18.50
N MET A 867 11.45 -26.54 17.32
CA MET A 867 12.83 -26.57 16.81
C MET A 867 13.83 -25.80 17.71
N PRO A 868 13.59 -24.50 18.04
CA PRO A 868 14.46 -23.77 18.97
C PRO A 868 14.49 -24.40 20.37
N LEU A 869 13.37 -24.88 20.89
CA LEU A 869 13.34 -25.59 22.17
C LEU A 869 14.27 -26.83 22.16
N GLY A 870 14.18 -27.66 21.13
CA GLY A 870 15.09 -28.82 20.95
C GLY A 870 16.56 -28.39 20.85
N LEU A 871 16.83 -27.30 20.11
CA LEU A 871 18.19 -26.75 20.01
C LEU A 871 18.70 -26.24 21.36
N CYS A 872 17.86 -25.48 22.11
CA CYS A 872 18.24 -24.98 23.44
C CYS A 872 18.52 -26.13 24.41
N ILE A 873 17.69 -27.16 24.46
CA ILE A 873 17.89 -28.35 25.28
C ILE A 873 19.19 -29.06 24.89
N PHE A 874 19.45 -29.22 23.59
CA PHE A 874 20.72 -29.81 23.11
C PHE A 874 21.93 -28.97 23.56
N LEU A 875 21.87 -27.64 23.42
CA LEU A 875 22.97 -26.75 23.84
C LEU A 875 23.19 -26.77 25.35
N LEU A 876 22.11 -26.82 26.16
CA LEU A 876 22.19 -26.93 27.61
C LEU A 876 22.90 -28.23 28.02
N VAL A 877 22.51 -29.37 27.44
CA VAL A 877 23.14 -30.68 27.68
C VAL A 877 24.60 -30.64 27.19
N PHE A 878 24.84 -30.12 26.00
CA PHE A 878 26.19 -30.05 25.42
C PHE A 878 27.15 -29.28 26.32
N VAL A 879 26.74 -28.10 26.81
CA VAL A 879 27.58 -27.24 27.66
C VAL A 879 27.83 -27.86 29.04
N THR A 880 26.88 -28.58 29.62
CA THR A 880 27.04 -29.22 30.93
C THR A 880 27.94 -30.44 30.88
N TYR A 881 28.05 -31.17 29.74
CA TYR A 881 28.85 -32.39 29.63
C TYR A 881 30.20 -32.23 28.91
N VAL A 882 30.46 -31.11 28.22
CA VAL A 882 31.74 -30.85 27.57
C VAL A 882 32.67 -30.18 28.57
N LEU A 883 33.63 -30.94 29.09
CA LEU A 883 34.55 -30.59 30.18
C LEU A 883 35.12 -29.15 30.10
N GLY A 884 35.53 -28.70 28.92
CA GLY A 884 36.10 -27.36 28.76
C GLY A 884 35.07 -26.24 28.91
N LEU A 885 33.85 -26.43 28.45
CA LEU A 885 32.76 -25.46 28.55
C LEU A 885 32.12 -25.50 29.94
N ALA A 886 31.95 -26.69 30.52
CA ALA A 886 31.46 -26.88 31.86
C ALA A 886 32.36 -26.15 32.88
N ALA A 887 33.70 -26.28 32.76
CA ALA A 887 34.61 -25.56 33.62
C ALA A 887 34.54 -24.03 33.49
N ILE A 888 34.30 -23.49 32.29
CA ILE A 888 34.13 -22.03 32.09
C ILE A 888 32.82 -21.53 32.72
N LEU A 889 31.72 -22.28 32.61
CA LEU A 889 30.45 -21.93 33.18
C LEU A 889 30.31 -22.29 34.67
N GLY A 890 31.23 -23.09 35.24
CA GLY A 890 31.17 -23.57 36.62
C GLY A 890 30.03 -24.58 36.85
N THR A 891 29.79 -25.46 35.83
CA THR A 891 28.75 -26.49 35.86
C THR A 891 29.36 -27.89 36.04
#